data_430c1ca064fcb8ef26b2492b01500b1e
#
_entry.id   430c1ca064fcb8ef26b2492b01500b1e
#
_cell.length_a   1.000
_cell.length_b   1.000
_cell.length_c   1.000
_cell.angle_alpha   90.00
_cell.angle_beta   90.00
_cell.angle_gamma   90.00
#
_symmetry.space_group_name_H-M   'P 1'
#
loop_
_entity.id
_entity.type
_entity.pdbx_description
1 polymer ?
#
loop_
_entity_poly.entity_id
_entity_poly.type
_entity_poly.pdbx_seq_one_letter_code
_entity_poly.pdbx_strand_id
1 'polypeptide(L)'
;MSSCILWFLFLQVIHHSFSISLARGESEIDKLSLLAFKAQISDPPEKLSSWNESLPLCQWSGVTCGRRHQRVIELDLHSSQLVGSLSPSIGNLSFLRLLRLENNSFTNTIPQEIDRLVRLQTLILGNNSFTGEIPANISHCSNLLSLNLEGNNLTGNLPAGLGSLSKLQVFSFRKNNLGGKIPPSFENLSSIIEIDGALNNLQGGIPSGIGKLKTLSFFSLGSNNLSGTIPLSLYNISSLLHLSLAHNQFHGTLPPYFGLTLPNLQYLGIHGNRLSGQLPATLFNASKFTEIYLSYNEFTGKVPTLAIMPNLRVLSMQAIGLGNGEDDDLSFLYTLSNSSKLEALAINENNFGGVLPDIISNFSTNLKQMTFGSNQIRGNIPDGIGNLVSLDTLGLEANHLTGSIPSSIGKLQNLADFFLNENKLSGSIPSSLGNITSLMQINFDQNNLQGSIPPSLGNCQNLLVLALSQNNLSGPIPKEVLSISSLSMYLVLSENQLTGSLPFEVGKLVTLGYMDISKNRLSGEIPSSLGSCESLEHLYLDGNFFQGPISESLKPLRALQDLNLSHNNLTAQIPKFLGDFKLLQSLDLSFNDLEGEVPMNGVFENTSAISISGNKNLCGGILQLNLPKCRSKSTKPKSSTKLALIVAIPCGFIGLIFITSFLYFCCLKKSLRKTKNDLAREIPFQRVAYKDLRQATNGFSSENLIGAGSFGSVYKGVLASDGVIVAVKVFNLQREGASKSFMRECAALTNIRHRNLVKVLCAYAGVDLQEYGIGSEVSTLGDVYSYGILLLEMITGKRPTDSMFKDGIELHNYVKMALPDRVVDVADPKLVIEVDQGKDAHQILECLMSISKVGVFCSENLPRERMDISNVVAVLNRTKANFLEGMDSYPPRSSSLPYRVQTISK
;
A
#
# COMPACT_ATOMS: atom_id res chain seq x y z
N MET A 1 -6.29 54.23 69.65
CA MET A 1 -5.57 53.55 68.58
C MET A 1 -5.93 52.04 68.44
N SER A 2 -6.19 51.36 69.55
CA SER A 2 -6.51 49.92 69.52
C SER A 2 -7.83 49.54 68.80
N SER A 3 -8.85 50.43 68.87
CA SER A 3 -10.16 50.09 68.28
C SER A 3 -10.17 50.18 66.73
N CYS A 4 -9.39 51.06 66.10
CA CYS A 4 -9.26 51.14 64.67
C CYS A 4 -8.50 49.95 64.04
N ILE A 5 -7.52 49.47 64.75
CA ILE A 5 -6.75 48.28 64.28
C ILE A 5 -7.62 47.02 64.30
N LEU A 6 -8.43 46.84 65.34
CA LEU A 6 -9.40 45.73 65.43
C LEU A 6 -10.46 45.81 64.33
N TRP A 7 -10.93 46.99 63.97
CA TRP A 7 -11.88 47.20 62.85
C TRP A 7 -11.24 46.91 61.51
N PHE A 8 -9.99 47.32 61.35
CA PHE A 8 -9.26 47.05 60.11
C PHE A 8 -8.98 45.53 59.92
N LEU A 9 -8.59 44.85 61.00
CA LEU A 9 -8.42 43.40 61.01
C LEU A 9 -9.75 42.67 60.76
N PHE A 10 -10.85 43.14 61.37
CA PHE A 10 -12.17 42.57 61.16
C PHE A 10 -12.67 42.75 59.71
N LEU A 11 -12.46 43.95 59.13
CA LEU A 11 -12.73 44.19 57.72
C LEU A 11 -11.85 43.32 56.76
N GLN A 12 -10.58 43.12 57.12
CA GLN A 12 -9.71 42.20 56.34
C GLN A 12 -10.15 40.72 56.47
N VAL A 13 -10.60 40.27 57.61
CA VAL A 13 -11.12 38.92 57.81
C VAL A 13 -12.45 38.75 57.10
N ILE A 14 -13.36 39.76 57.13
CA ILE A 14 -14.60 39.69 56.36
C ILE A 14 -14.31 39.72 54.87
N HIS A 15 -13.39 40.55 54.40
CA HIS A 15 -12.99 40.61 53.00
C HIS A 15 -12.36 39.29 52.56
N HIS A 16 -11.52 38.66 53.41
CA HIS A 16 -10.93 37.34 53.16
C HIS A 16 -11.97 36.25 53.16
N SER A 17 -12.90 36.25 54.15
CA SER A 17 -13.96 35.23 54.24
C SER A 17 -14.95 35.37 53.05
N PHE A 18 -15.28 36.60 52.61
CA PHE A 18 -16.14 36.86 51.46
C PHE A 18 -15.45 36.44 50.16
N SER A 19 -14.14 36.70 50.03
CA SER A 19 -13.34 36.25 48.88
C SER A 19 -13.22 34.74 48.79
N ILE A 20 -13.08 34.05 49.92
CA ILE A 20 -13.02 32.56 50.00
C ILE A 20 -14.40 31.95 49.69
N SER A 21 -15.50 32.57 50.14
CA SER A 21 -16.86 32.11 49.82
C SER A 21 -17.20 32.27 48.35
N LEU A 22 -16.84 33.40 47.74
CA LEU A 22 -17.01 33.64 46.30
C LEU A 22 -16.15 32.64 45.51
N ALA A 23 -14.88 32.41 45.86
CA ALA A 23 -13.99 31.47 45.17
C ALA A 23 -14.47 30.02 45.29
N ARG A 24 -15.10 29.63 46.38
CA ARG A 24 -15.73 28.32 46.53
C ARG A 24 -16.95 28.15 45.61
N GLY A 25 -17.82 29.16 45.52
CA GLY A 25 -18.98 29.13 44.62
C GLY A 25 -18.60 29.06 43.13
N GLU A 26 -17.52 29.76 42.76
CA GLU A 26 -17.04 29.76 41.38
C GLU A 26 -16.33 28.42 41.00
N SER A 27 -15.58 27.77 41.90
CA SER A 27 -15.00 26.47 41.68
C SER A 27 -16.06 25.35 41.53
N GLU A 28 -17.20 25.50 42.17
CA GLU A 28 -18.34 24.60 42.04
C GLU A 28 -18.97 24.71 40.65
N ILE A 29 -19.02 25.92 40.06
CA ILE A 29 -19.48 26.12 38.68
C ILE A 29 -18.58 25.37 37.68
N ASP A 30 -17.25 25.40 37.82
CA ASP A 30 -16.33 24.69 36.99
C ASP A 30 -16.58 23.16 37.10
N LYS A 31 -16.75 22.65 38.32
CA LYS A 31 -17.04 21.24 38.58
C LYS A 31 -18.34 20.77 37.88
N LEU A 32 -19.42 21.52 38.09
CA LEU A 32 -20.72 21.23 37.46
C LEU A 32 -20.61 21.27 35.93
N SER A 33 -19.84 22.23 35.38
CA SER A 33 -19.63 22.36 33.93
C SER A 33 -18.89 21.15 33.36
N LEU A 34 -17.87 20.66 34.05
CA LEU A 34 -17.13 19.44 33.63
C LEU A 34 -17.97 18.17 33.77
N LEU A 35 -18.81 18.07 34.82
CA LEU A 35 -19.74 16.95 34.95
C LEU A 35 -20.80 16.97 33.84
N ALA A 36 -21.32 18.14 33.48
CA ALA A 36 -22.24 18.30 32.34
C ALA A 36 -21.56 17.96 31.00
N PHE A 37 -20.28 18.27 30.85
CA PHE A 37 -19.47 17.84 29.72
C PHE A 37 -19.30 16.32 29.71
N LYS A 38 -18.91 15.70 30.84
CA LYS A 38 -18.77 14.25 30.97
C LYS A 38 -20.07 13.51 30.62
N ALA A 39 -21.22 14.07 31.00
CA ALA A 39 -22.53 13.45 30.72
C ALA A 39 -22.87 13.31 29.22
N GLN A 40 -22.19 14.06 28.35
CA GLN A 40 -22.36 14.00 26.90
C GLN A 40 -21.31 13.14 26.19
N ILE A 41 -20.46 12.46 26.95
CA ILE A 41 -19.31 11.71 26.44
C ILE A 41 -19.44 10.25 26.83
N SER A 42 -19.17 9.37 25.88
CA SER A 42 -18.85 7.96 26.13
C SER A 42 -17.34 7.86 26.31
N ASP A 43 -16.92 7.28 27.42
CA ASP A 43 -15.52 7.14 27.83
C ASP A 43 -15.15 5.65 27.93
N PRO A 44 -14.99 4.93 26.82
CA PRO A 44 -14.68 3.50 26.84
C PRO A 44 -13.40 3.13 27.60
N PRO A 45 -12.32 3.95 27.53
CA PRO A 45 -11.09 3.67 28.26
C PRO A 45 -11.12 4.12 29.73
N GLU A 46 -12.26 4.62 30.22
CA GLU A 46 -12.44 5.13 31.58
C GLU A 46 -11.45 6.25 31.99
N LYS A 47 -11.02 7.04 31.03
CA LYS A 47 -10.11 8.20 31.24
C LYS A 47 -10.68 9.21 32.21
N LEU A 48 -12.01 9.38 32.24
CA LEU A 48 -12.75 10.28 33.12
C LEU A 48 -13.24 9.60 34.42
N SER A 49 -12.71 8.45 34.76
CA SER A 49 -13.04 7.72 35.99
C SER A 49 -12.75 8.56 37.25
N SER A 50 -11.69 9.37 37.22
CA SER A 50 -11.35 10.32 38.27
C SER A 50 -12.34 11.47 38.43
N TRP A 51 -13.22 11.71 37.48
CA TRP A 51 -14.21 12.81 37.46
C TRP A 51 -15.44 12.36 38.29
N ASN A 52 -15.29 12.39 39.59
CA ASN A 52 -16.31 11.98 40.53
C ASN A 52 -16.25 12.89 41.79
N GLU A 53 -17.21 12.73 42.68
CA GLU A 53 -17.32 13.58 43.88
C GLU A 53 -16.26 13.25 44.97
N SER A 54 -15.62 12.09 44.91
CA SER A 54 -14.64 11.64 45.90
C SER A 54 -13.28 12.35 45.73
N LEU A 55 -12.99 12.92 44.56
CA LEU A 55 -11.73 13.60 44.26
C LEU A 55 -11.93 15.11 44.07
N PRO A 56 -11.01 15.93 44.57
CA PRO A 56 -10.99 17.37 44.24
C PRO A 56 -10.89 17.62 42.74
N LEU A 57 -11.60 18.64 42.21
CA LEU A 57 -11.63 19.02 40.83
C LEU A 57 -10.23 19.06 40.16
N CYS A 58 -9.26 19.63 40.85
CA CYS A 58 -7.92 19.84 40.32
C CYS A 58 -7.05 18.56 40.35
N GLN A 59 -7.60 17.43 40.74
CA GLN A 59 -6.99 16.09 40.65
C GLN A 59 -7.65 15.23 39.54
N TRP A 60 -8.64 15.78 38.89
CA TRP A 60 -9.30 15.08 37.78
C TRP A 60 -8.34 14.97 36.57
N SER A 61 -8.36 13.82 35.94
CA SER A 61 -7.53 13.55 34.77
C SER A 61 -7.78 14.61 33.67
N GLY A 62 -6.72 15.18 33.14
CA GLY A 62 -6.79 16.21 32.11
C GLY A 62 -7.19 17.60 32.60
N VAL A 63 -7.41 17.81 33.91
CA VAL A 63 -7.81 19.11 34.49
C VAL A 63 -6.63 19.75 35.21
N THR A 64 -6.26 20.96 34.79
CA THR A 64 -5.26 21.77 35.50
C THR A 64 -5.91 23.02 36.09
N CYS A 65 -5.66 23.33 37.35
CA CYS A 65 -6.19 24.51 38.04
C CYS A 65 -5.11 25.57 38.26
N GLY A 66 -5.58 26.81 38.26
CA GLY A 66 -4.76 27.99 38.65
C GLY A 66 -4.41 28.01 40.11
N ARG A 67 -3.16 28.30 40.47
CA ARG A 67 -2.62 28.25 41.83
C ARG A 67 -3.36 29.18 42.85
N ARG A 68 -3.83 30.34 42.39
CA ARG A 68 -4.45 31.33 43.24
C ARG A 68 -5.96 31.12 43.50
N HIS A 69 -6.68 30.69 42.43
CA HIS A 69 -8.14 30.70 42.46
C HIS A 69 -8.75 29.30 42.41
N GLN A 70 -7.91 28.25 42.24
CA GLN A 70 -8.38 26.86 42.11
C GLN A 70 -9.43 26.67 41.02
N ARG A 71 -9.45 27.60 40.02
CA ARG A 71 -10.32 27.59 38.83
C ARG A 71 -9.61 26.81 37.73
N VAL A 72 -10.35 26.10 36.89
CA VAL A 72 -9.83 25.34 35.74
C VAL A 72 -9.22 26.33 34.75
N ILE A 73 -7.94 26.16 34.46
CA ILE A 73 -7.19 26.93 33.46
C ILE A 73 -6.83 26.13 32.22
N GLU A 74 -6.75 24.81 32.34
CA GLU A 74 -6.46 23.92 31.23
C GLU A 74 -7.34 22.65 31.32
N LEU A 75 -7.87 22.26 30.18
CA LEU A 75 -8.55 20.99 29.96
C LEU A 75 -7.88 20.30 28.78
N ASP A 76 -7.13 19.25 29.10
CA ASP A 76 -6.37 18.47 28.10
C ASP A 76 -6.81 17.00 28.13
N LEU A 77 -7.58 16.64 27.11
CA LEU A 77 -8.12 15.28 26.90
C LEU A 77 -7.76 14.77 25.50
N HIS A 78 -6.60 15.16 24.96
CA HIS A 78 -6.16 14.71 23.66
C HIS A 78 -5.96 13.19 23.61
N SER A 79 -6.17 12.57 22.47
CA SER A 79 -5.91 11.14 22.22
C SER A 79 -6.48 10.20 23.29
N SER A 80 -7.69 10.53 23.79
CA SER A 80 -8.33 9.82 24.91
C SER A 80 -9.47 8.89 24.46
N GLN A 81 -9.64 8.69 23.14
CA GLN A 81 -10.68 7.84 22.54
C GLN A 81 -12.11 8.20 22.98
N LEU A 82 -12.34 9.44 23.36
CA LEU A 82 -13.64 9.92 23.82
C LEU A 82 -14.60 10.06 22.64
N VAL A 83 -15.85 9.67 22.85
CA VAL A 83 -16.92 9.73 21.84
C VAL A 83 -18.07 10.56 22.40
N GLY A 84 -18.59 11.51 21.66
CA GLY A 84 -19.74 12.32 22.10
C GLY A 84 -19.73 13.71 21.52
N SER A 85 -20.24 14.69 22.26
CA SER A 85 -20.33 16.08 21.84
C SER A 85 -19.69 17.04 22.84
N LEU A 86 -19.21 18.17 22.33
CA LEU A 86 -18.70 19.25 23.17
C LEU A 86 -19.88 20.00 23.78
N SER A 87 -20.06 19.85 25.09
CA SER A 87 -21.15 20.48 25.82
C SER A 87 -21.05 22.02 25.81
N PRO A 88 -22.16 22.75 25.62
CA PRO A 88 -22.21 24.20 25.80
C PRO A 88 -21.73 24.65 27.19
N SER A 89 -21.83 23.80 28.20
CA SER A 89 -21.35 24.09 29.56
C SER A 89 -19.85 24.38 29.64
N ILE A 90 -19.07 24.01 28.61
CA ILE A 90 -17.65 24.34 28.54
C ILE A 90 -17.41 25.85 28.60
N GLY A 91 -18.33 26.65 28.06
CA GLY A 91 -18.27 28.12 28.09
C GLY A 91 -18.32 28.74 29.50
N ASN A 92 -18.70 27.96 30.52
CA ASN A 92 -18.74 28.45 31.91
C ASN A 92 -17.36 28.37 32.60
N LEU A 93 -16.37 27.71 31.98
CA LEU A 93 -14.99 27.63 32.50
C LEU A 93 -14.25 28.96 32.22
N SER A 94 -14.72 30.06 32.81
CA SER A 94 -14.31 31.42 32.49
C SER A 94 -12.82 31.75 32.69
N PHE A 95 -12.07 30.84 33.35
CA PHE A 95 -10.63 30.95 33.56
C PHE A 95 -9.83 30.11 32.59
N LEU A 96 -10.50 29.30 31.71
CA LEU A 96 -9.86 28.41 30.78
C LEU A 96 -8.95 29.17 29.80
N ARG A 97 -7.74 28.68 29.65
CA ARG A 97 -6.71 29.19 28.71
C ARG A 97 -6.36 28.16 27.64
N LEU A 98 -6.44 26.87 27.97
CA LEU A 98 -6.18 25.77 27.04
C LEU A 98 -7.35 24.81 27.06
N LEU A 99 -7.90 24.58 25.87
CA LEU A 99 -8.84 23.48 25.60
C LEU A 99 -8.26 22.60 24.49
N ARG A 100 -7.96 21.35 24.83
CA ARG A 100 -7.27 20.43 23.96
C ARG A 100 -8.01 19.09 23.90
N LEU A 101 -8.68 18.83 22.79
CA LEU A 101 -9.53 17.64 22.57
C LEU A 101 -9.17 16.89 21.30
N GLU A 102 -8.02 17.13 20.71
CA GLU A 102 -7.61 16.50 19.45
C GLU A 102 -7.51 14.98 19.54
N ASN A 103 -7.61 14.31 18.36
CA ASN A 103 -7.50 12.86 18.22
C ASN A 103 -8.51 12.11 19.11
N ASN A 104 -9.77 12.48 19.01
CA ASN A 104 -10.91 11.82 19.65
C ASN A 104 -12.02 11.56 18.60
N SER A 105 -13.19 11.21 19.05
CA SER A 105 -14.38 11.01 18.20
C SER A 105 -15.52 11.95 18.58
N PHE A 106 -15.21 13.21 18.84
CA PHE A 106 -16.22 14.21 19.11
C PHE A 106 -17.02 14.51 17.84
N THR A 107 -18.33 14.59 17.98
CA THR A 107 -19.30 14.83 16.91
C THR A 107 -20.11 16.11 17.16
N ASN A 108 -21.06 16.39 16.25
CA ASN A 108 -21.94 17.57 16.32
C ASN A 108 -21.18 18.90 16.13
N THR A 109 -21.85 19.99 16.46
CA THR A 109 -21.32 21.34 16.26
C THR A 109 -20.42 21.81 17.41
N ILE A 110 -19.47 22.68 17.10
CA ILE A 110 -18.75 23.44 18.13
C ILE A 110 -19.76 24.40 18.76
N PRO A 111 -19.97 24.41 20.10
CA PRO A 111 -20.98 25.23 20.74
C PRO A 111 -20.64 26.71 20.66
N GLN A 112 -21.65 27.56 20.48
CA GLN A 112 -21.46 29.00 20.40
C GLN A 112 -20.94 29.57 21.71
N GLU A 113 -21.26 28.97 22.84
CA GLU A 113 -20.85 29.33 24.20
C GLU A 113 -19.33 29.36 24.40
N ILE A 114 -18.56 28.86 23.44
CA ILE A 114 -17.08 28.99 23.43
C ILE A 114 -16.66 30.47 23.49
N ASP A 115 -17.51 31.39 23.04
CA ASP A 115 -17.29 32.82 23.07
C ASP A 115 -17.14 33.43 24.49
N ARG A 116 -17.66 32.73 25.53
CA ARG A 116 -17.54 33.15 26.93
C ARG A 116 -16.14 32.94 27.49
N LEU A 117 -15.31 32.16 26.77
CA LEU A 117 -13.93 31.82 27.17
C LEU A 117 -12.97 32.97 26.80
N VAL A 118 -13.20 34.16 27.27
CA VAL A 118 -12.41 35.36 26.91
C VAL A 118 -10.93 35.29 27.28
N ARG A 119 -10.54 34.31 28.13
CA ARG A 119 -9.15 34.05 28.54
C ARG A 119 -8.48 32.94 27.73
N LEU A 120 -9.23 32.30 26.83
CA LEU A 120 -8.73 31.18 26.03
C LEU A 120 -7.58 31.66 25.14
N GLN A 121 -6.48 30.91 25.20
CA GLN A 121 -5.26 31.15 24.43
C GLN A 121 -5.04 30.07 23.37
N THR A 122 -5.46 28.86 23.68
CA THR A 122 -5.25 27.69 22.82
C THR A 122 -6.53 26.88 22.74
N LEU A 123 -7.04 26.72 21.53
CA LEU A 123 -8.16 25.84 21.20
C LEU A 123 -7.74 24.84 20.15
N ILE A 124 -7.63 23.59 20.52
CA ILE A 124 -7.22 22.47 19.65
C ILE A 124 -8.31 21.40 19.65
N LEU A 125 -9.03 21.31 18.55
CA LEU A 125 -10.14 20.38 18.33
C LEU A 125 -9.86 19.44 17.14
N GLY A 126 -8.63 19.42 16.65
CA GLY A 126 -8.24 18.70 15.44
C GLY A 126 -8.49 17.19 15.51
N ASN A 127 -8.63 16.59 14.33
CA ASN A 127 -8.83 15.13 14.18
C ASN A 127 -9.97 14.59 15.05
N ASN A 128 -11.16 15.09 14.76
CA ASN A 128 -12.43 14.68 15.33
C ASN A 128 -13.50 14.56 14.21
N SER A 129 -14.76 14.54 14.58
CA SER A 129 -15.89 14.48 13.64
C SER A 129 -16.85 15.65 13.84
N PHE A 130 -16.34 16.82 14.25
CA PHE A 130 -17.15 18.02 14.38
C PHE A 130 -17.77 18.43 13.05
N THR A 131 -19.04 18.83 13.09
CA THR A 131 -19.84 19.21 11.92
C THR A 131 -20.37 20.64 12.06
N GLY A 132 -21.07 21.15 11.05
CA GLY A 132 -21.63 22.49 11.04
C GLY A 132 -20.60 23.58 10.82
N GLU A 133 -20.95 24.82 11.12
CA GLU A 133 -20.11 25.98 10.87
C GLU A 133 -19.15 26.28 12.02
N ILE A 134 -18.07 26.97 11.72
CA ILE A 134 -17.21 27.55 12.75
C ILE A 134 -18.03 28.70 13.43
N PRO A 135 -18.24 28.66 14.77
CA PRO A 135 -19.00 29.66 15.43
C PRO A 135 -18.42 31.08 15.22
N ALA A 136 -19.21 32.00 14.68
CA ALA A 136 -18.73 33.35 14.42
C ALA A 136 -18.27 34.07 15.70
N ASN A 137 -18.87 33.73 16.83
CA ASN A 137 -18.60 34.32 18.15
C ASN A 137 -17.22 33.91 18.70
N ILE A 138 -16.51 32.94 18.12
CA ILE A 138 -15.15 32.59 18.55
C ILE A 138 -14.21 33.82 18.50
N SER A 139 -14.56 34.83 17.71
CA SER A 139 -13.87 36.10 17.63
C SER A 139 -13.87 36.91 18.96
N HIS A 140 -14.75 36.59 19.92
CA HIS A 140 -14.75 37.18 21.26
C HIS A 140 -13.60 36.62 22.14
N CYS A 141 -13.01 35.50 21.80
CA CYS A 141 -11.82 34.96 22.48
C CYS A 141 -10.56 35.74 22.07
N SER A 142 -10.54 37.04 22.37
CA SER A 142 -9.51 38.00 21.91
C SER A 142 -8.07 37.71 22.38
N ASN A 143 -7.89 36.76 23.30
CA ASN A 143 -6.58 36.27 23.75
C ASN A 143 -6.10 35.05 23.03
N LEU A 144 -6.83 34.56 22.03
CA LEU A 144 -6.49 33.34 21.30
C LEU A 144 -5.18 33.51 20.53
N LEU A 145 -4.26 32.58 20.76
CA LEU A 145 -2.95 32.46 20.11
C LEU A 145 -2.94 31.34 19.09
N SER A 146 -3.65 30.24 19.39
CA SER A 146 -3.69 29.05 18.51
C SER A 146 -5.13 28.55 18.39
N LEU A 147 -5.57 28.40 17.16
CA LEU A 147 -6.84 27.80 16.78
C LEU A 147 -6.57 26.66 15.80
N ASN A 148 -6.75 25.43 16.24
CA ASN A 148 -6.62 24.24 15.41
C ASN A 148 -7.94 23.49 15.32
N LEU A 149 -8.50 23.44 14.11
CA LEU A 149 -9.76 22.77 13.76
C LEU A 149 -9.54 21.69 12.70
N GLU A 150 -8.29 21.33 12.44
CA GLU A 150 -7.88 20.42 11.37
C GLU A 150 -8.58 19.04 11.45
N GLY A 151 -8.84 18.41 10.29
CA GLY A 151 -9.30 17.02 10.25
C GLY A 151 -10.68 16.83 10.91
N ASN A 152 -11.65 17.66 10.52
CA ASN A 152 -13.04 17.57 10.95
C ASN A 152 -13.99 17.55 9.72
N ASN A 153 -15.27 17.64 9.97
CA ASN A 153 -16.30 17.72 8.94
C ASN A 153 -17.04 19.07 8.97
N LEU A 154 -16.31 20.14 9.30
CA LEU A 154 -16.86 21.50 9.39
C LEU A 154 -17.24 22.02 8.00
N THR A 155 -18.34 22.73 7.94
CA THR A 155 -18.96 23.29 6.73
C THR A 155 -19.17 24.79 6.83
N GLY A 156 -19.78 25.38 5.80
CA GLY A 156 -20.06 26.83 5.78
C GLY A 156 -18.83 27.67 5.43
N ASN A 157 -18.88 28.95 5.77
CA ASN A 157 -17.86 29.93 5.41
C ASN A 157 -16.92 30.24 6.59
N LEU A 158 -15.73 30.70 6.25
CA LEU A 158 -14.82 31.26 7.26
C LEU A 158 -15.43 32.53 7.85
N PRO A 159 -15.67 32.63 9.19
CA PRO A 159 -16.24 33.81 9.78
C PRO A 159 -15.34 35.04 9.64
N ALA A 160 -15.86 36.13 9.11
CA ALA A 160 -15.09 37.37 8.96
C ALA A 160 -14.61 37.94 10.31
N GLY A 161 -15.34 37.65 11.39
CA GLY A 161 -14.96 38.04 12.75
C GLY A 161 -13.60 37.50 13.22
N LEU A 162 -13.14 36.37 12.66
CA LEU A 162 -11.82 35.81 12.99
C LEU A 162 -10.69 36.83 12.73
N GLY A 163 -10.86 37.73 11.75
CA GLY A 163 -9.88 38.78 11.47
C GLY A 163 -9.65 39.77 12.65
N SER A 164 -10.52 39.80 13.67
CA SER A 164 -10.31 40.63 14.87
C SER A 164 -9.33 40.03 15.89
N LEU A 165 -8.93 38.74 15.71
CA LEU A 165 -8.02 38.03 16.61
C LEU A 165 -6.56 38.43 16.36
N SER A 166 -6.19 39.66 16.65
CA SER A 166 -4.87 40.21 16.33
C SER A 166 -3.70 39.50 17.01
N LYS A 167 -3.95 38.74 18.08
CA LYS A 167 -2.92 37.92 18.79
C LYS A 167 -2.76 36.54 18.21
N LEU A 168 -3.65 36.10 17.30
CA LEU A 168 -3.63 34.76 16.74
C LEU A 168 -2.31 34.53 15.97
N GLN A 169 -1.61 33.46 16.31
CA GLN A 169 -0.34 33.08 15.74
C GLN A 169 -0.47 31.86 14.82
N VAL A 170 -1.32 30.90 15.21
CA VAL A 170 -1.54 29.66 14.44
C VAL A 170 -3.03 29.49 14.19
N PHE A 171 -3.38 29.35 12.91
CA PHE A 171 -4.74 29.07 12.49
C PHE A 171 -4.74 27.91 11.47
N SER A 172 -5.07 26.71 11.94
CA SER A 172 -5.24 25.53 11.09
C SER A 172 -6.72 25.13 11.04
N PHE A 173 -7.23 25.04 9.82
CA PHE A 173 -8.56 24.51 9.51
C PHE A 173 -8.48 23.51 8.35
N ARG A 174 -7.28 22.95 8.14
CA ARG A 174 -6.97 21.97 7.12
C ARG A 174 -7.92 20.78 7.19
N LYS A 175 -8.22 20.15 6.03
CA LYS A 175 -9.01 18.93 5.92
C LYS A 175 -10.38 19.04 6.60
N ASN A 176 -11.21 19.90 6.02
CA ASN A 176 -12.61 20.13 6.38
C ASN A 176 -13.46 20.29 5.08
N ASN A 177 -14.71 20.65 5.23
CA ASN A 177 -15.63 20.94 4.11
C ASN A 177 -16.00 22.44 4.03
N LEU A 178 -15.10 23.32 4.47
CA LEU A 178 -15.34 24.77 4.50
C LEU A 178 -15.35 25.35 3.10
N GLY A 179 -16.32 26.22 2.83
CA GLY A 179 -16.50 26.83 1.52
C GLY A 179 -16.38 28.36 1.55
N GLY A 180 -16.93 28.99 0.50
CA GLY A 180 -16.95 30.45 0.38
C GLY A 180 -15.58 31.08 0.15
N LYS A 181 -15.47 32.37 0.40
CA LYS A 181 -14.25 33.15 0.14
C LYS A 181 -13.42 33.33 1.40
N ILE A 182 -12.14 33.56 1.23
CA ILE A 182 -11.24 34.00 2.31
C ILE A 182 -11.65 35.42 2.69
N PRO A 183 -12.02 35.67 3.96
CA PRO A 183 -12.45 37.00 4.37
C PRO A 183 -11.34 38.05 4.21
N PRO A 184 -11.61 39.21 3.61
CA PRO A 184 -10.64 40.31 3.55
C PRO A 184 -10.11 40.75 4.92
N SER A 185 -10.93 40.61 5.97
CA SER A 185 -10.56 40.95 7.36
C SER A 185 -9.36 40.17 7.90
N PHE A 186 -8.98 39.06 7.25
CA PHE A 186 -7.78 38.30 7.65
C PHE A 186 -6.49 39.10 7.52
N GLU A 187 -6.50 40.21 6.75
CA GLU A 187 -5.38 41.17 6.70
C GLU A 187 -5.03 41.78 8.07
N ASN A 188 -5.95 41.71 9.04
CA ASN A 188 -5.79 42.28 10.38
C ASN A 188 -5.17 41.30 11.39
N LEU A 189 -4.91 40.03 11.02
CA LEU A 189 -4.27 39.03 11.86
C LEU A 189 -2.76 39.35 12.02
N SER A 190 -2.46 40.47 12.66
CA SER A 190 -1.11 41.07 12.64
C SER A 190 0.00 40.19 13.29
N SER A 191 -0.36 39.25 14.16
CA SER A 191 0.57 38.32 14.82
C SER A 191 0.66 36.93 14.18
N ILE A 192 -0.07 36.71 13.09
CA ILE A 192 -0.19 35.39 12.48
C ILE A 192 1.15 34.90 11.91
N ILE A 193 1.51 33.70 12.24
CA ILE A 193 2.73 33.00 11.79
C ILE A 193 2.37 31.88 10.82
N GLU A 194 1.24 31.22 11.07
CA GLU A 194 0.79 30.07 10.31
C GLU A 194 -0.69 30.17 9.96
N ILE A 195 -0.99 29.97 8.67
CA ILE A 195 -2.36 29.73 8.16
C ILE A 195 -2.31 28.44 7.34
N ASP A 196 -2.99 27.39 7.80
CA ASP A 196 -3.21 26.17 7.05
C ASP A 196 -4.69 25.90 6.82
N GLY A 197 -5.13 26.15 5.60
CA GLY A 197 -6.49 25.90 5.14
C GLY A 197 -6.55 24.90 3.96
N ALA A 198 -5.54 24.08 3.77
CA ALA A 198 -5.52 23.09 2.71
C ALA A 198 -6.62 22.04 2.86
N LEU A 199 -6.99 21.40 1.75
CA LEU A 199 -8.02 20.34 1.70
C LEU A 199 -9.37 20.84 2.22
N ASN A 200 -9.94 21.82 1.51
CA ASN A 200 -11.26 22.41 1.76
C ASN A 200 -11.98 22.72 0.42
N ASN A 201 -13.10 23.43 0.48
CA ASN A 201 -13.88 23.84 -0.68
C ASN A 201 -13.89 25.37 -0.87
N LEU A 202 -12.83 26.07 -0.42
CA LEU A 202 -12.72 27.53 -0.52
C LEU A 202 -12.73 27.98 -1.99
N GLN A 203 -13.36 29.12 -2.24
CA GLN A 203 -13.57 29.68 -3.58
C GLN A 203 -13.11 31.15 -3.70
N GLY A 204 -13.03 31.65 -4.94
CA GLY A 204 -12.61 33.01 -5.23
C GLY A 204 -11.11 33.21 -5.06
N GLY A 205 -10.68 34.46 -4.95
CA GLY A 205 -9.25 34.81 -4.90
C GLY A 205 -8.71 35.00 -3.49
N ILE A 206 -7.39 34.99 -3.37
CA ILE A 206 -6.70 35.43 -2.15
C ILE A 206 -6.81 36.95 -2.04
N PRO A 207 -7.31 37.51 -0.91
CA PRO A 207 -7.37 38.95 -0.72
C PRO A 207 -5.99 39.61 -0.76
N SER A 208 -5.85 40.72 -1.46
CA SER A 208 -4.58 41.45 -1.55
C SER A 208 -4.04 41.95 -0.19
N GLY A 209 -4.94 42.14 0.78
CA GLY A 209 -4.57 42.51 2.14
C GLY A 209 -3.70 41.50 2.88
N ILE A 210 -3.66 40.21 2.45
CA ILE A 210 -2.77 39.22 3.03
C ILE A 210 -1.30 39.66 3.04
N GLY A 211 -0.89 40.47 2.06
CA GLY A 211 0.46 41.05 2.02
C GLY A 211 0.85 41.93 3.20
N LYS A 212 -0.09 42.31 4.07
CA LYS A 212 0.17 43.04 5.32
C LYS A 212 0.68 42.16 6.45
N LEU A 213 0.54 40.82 6.35
CA LEU A 213 0.89 39.88 7.39
C LEU A 213 2.42 39.60 7.41
N LYS A 214 3.17 40.53 7.99
CA LYS A 214 4.65 40.49 7.92
C LYS A 214 5.30 39.42 8.80
N THR A 215 4.57 38.76 9.68
CA THR A 215 5.02 37.65 10.53
C THR A 215 4.69 36.28 9.93
N LEU A 216 3.89 36.23 8.87
CA LEU A 216 3.45 34.99 8.23
C LEU A 216 4.66 34.24 7.64
N SER A 217 4.87 33.04 8.12
CA SER A 217 5.96 32.15 7.68
C SER A 217 5.45 30.88 7.00
N PHE A 218 4.27 30.43 7.35
CA PHE A 218 3.62 29.27 6.75
C PHE A 218 2.25 29.66 6.21
N PHE A 219 2.07 29.50 4.90
CA PHE A 219 0.82 29.79 4.22
C PHE A 219 0.46 28.65 3.26
N SER A 220 -0.57 27.90 3.61
CA SER A 220 -1.01 26.73 2.87
C SER A 220 -2.52 26.76 2.62
N LEU A 221 -2.90 26.79 1.34
CA LEU A 221 -4.28 26.76 0.85
C LEU A 221 -4.46 25.72 -0.26
N GLY A 222 -3.57 24.74 -0.33
CA GLY A 222 -3.61 23.70 -1.36
C GLY A 222 -4.87 22.86 -1.31
N SER A 223 -5.25 22.27 -2.46
CA SER A 223 -6.45 21.45 -2.60
C SER A 223 -7.72 22.17 -2.16
N ASN A 224 -8.03 23.21 -2.90
CA ASN A 224 -9.24 24.03 -2.76
C ASN A 224 -9.82 24.34 -4.16
N ASN A 225 -10.83 25.19 -4.23
CA ASN A 225 -11.43 25.71 -5.46
C ASN A 225 -11.15 27.21 -5.66
N LEU A 226 -9.99 27.67 -5.18
CA LEU A 226 -9.56 29.06 -5.28
C LEU A 226 -9.18 29.41 -6.73
N SER A 227 -9.43 30.65 -7.14
CA SER A 227 -9.24 31.10 -8.51
C SER A 227 -8.73 32.54 -8.58
N GLY A 228 -8.55 33.07 -9.79
CA GLY A 228 -8.01 34.42 -10.01
C GLY A 228 -6.48 34.41 -10.01
N THR A 229 -5.90 35.60 -9.92
CA THR A 229 -4.44 35.74 -9.88
C THR A 229 -3.93 35.73 -8.42
N ILE A 230 -2.73 35.22 -8.23
CA ILE A 230 -2.05 35.34 -6.93
C ILE A 230 -1.71 36.82 -6.71
N PRO A 231 -2.16 37.46 -5.63
CA PRO A 231 -1.94 38.89 -5.43
C PRO A 231 -0.45 39.22 -5.28
N LEU A 232 0.03 40.23 -5.98
CA LEU A 232 1.43 40.67 -5.94
C LEU A 232 1.93 41.00 -4.54
N SER A 233 1.02 41.45 -3.65
CA SER A 233 1.35 41.72 -2.26
C SER A 233 1.77 40.49 -1.44
N LEU A 234 1.30 39.30 -1.82
CA LEU A 234 1.73 38.02 -1.20
C LEU A 234 3.23 37.78 -1.38
N TYR A 235 3.73 38.10 -2.57
CA TYR A 235 5.15 37.95 -2.87
C TYR A 235 6.07 38.93 -2.11
N ASN A 236 5.51 39.91 -1.38
CA ASN A 236 6.24 40.89 -0.55
C ASN A 236 6.30 40.46 0.94
N ILE A 237 5.91 39.23 1.27
CA ILE A 237 5.99 38.71 2.66
C ILE A 237 7.36 37.98 2.81
N SER A 238 8.39 38.76 3.09
CA SER A 238 9.78 38.21 3.17
C SER A 238 10.01 37.21 4.31
N SER A 239 9.06 37.11 5.26
CA SER A 239 9.08 36.10 6.33
C SER A 239 8.63 34.71 5.89
N LEU A 240 8.03 34.56 4.70
CA LEU A 240 7.55 33.26 4.21
C LEU A 240 8.70 32.24 4.06
N LEU A 241 8.48 31.09 4.69
CA LEU A 241 9.29 29.89 4.59
C LEU A 241 8.57 28.82 3.76
N HIS A 242 7.25 28.74 3.89
CA HIS A 242 6.41 27.75 3.24
C HIS A 242 5.22 28.43 2.54
N LEU A 243 5.10 28.22 1.24
CA LEU A 243 3.99 28.68 0.41
C LEU A 243 3.42 27.50 -0.38
N SER A 244 2.21 27.10 -0.04
CA SER A 244 1.48 26.05 -0.76
C SER A 244 0.13 26.57 -1.26
N LEU A 245 -0.02 26.61 -2.58
CA LEU A 245 -1.25 26.97 -3.29
C LEU A 245 -1.64 25.86 -4.30
N ALA A 246 -1.07 24.67 -4.15
CA ALA A 246 -1.23 23.56 -5.08
C ALA A 246 -2.69 23.11 -5.25
N HIS A 247 -3.01 22.51 -6.39
CA HIS A 247 -4.35 21.99 -6.70
C HIS A 247 -5.47 23.01 -6.47
N ASN A 248 -5.42 24.09 -7.24
CA ASN A 248 -6.41 25.18 -7.27
C ASN A 248 -6.66 25.58 -8.74
N GLN A 249 -7.26 26.76 -8.97
CA GLN A 249 -7.53 27.32 -10.29
C GLN A 249 -6.84 28.67 -10.47
N PHE A 250 -5.70 28.90 -9.84
CA PHE A 250 -4.95 30.14 -10.00
C PHE A 250 -4.38 30.25 -11.41
N HIS A 251 -4.44 31.45 -11.98
CA HIS A 251 -3.92 31.76 -13.29
C HIS A 251 -3.04 33.02 -13.28
N GLY A 252 -2.49 33.39 -14.43
CA GLY A 252 -1.59 34.54 -14.57
C GLY A 252 -0.12 34.13 -14.44
N THR A 253 0.76 35.10 -14.26
CA THR A 253 2.20 34.91 -14.30
C THR A 253 2.86 35.13 -12.92
N LEU A 254 3.99 34.48 -12.70
CA LEU A 254 4.86 34.80 -11.56
C LEU A 254 5.57 36.14 -11.84
N PRO A 255 5.71 37.03 -10.83
CA PRO A 255 6.37 38.31 -11.04
C PRO A 255 7.88 38.15 -11.25
N PRO A 256 8.50 38.99 -12.08
CA PRO A 256 9.94 38.88 -12.42
C PRO A 256 10.88 39.03 -11.23
N TYR A 257 10.41 39.57 -10.12
CA TYR A 257 11.17 39.78 -8.87
C TYR A 257 10.90 38.73 -7.79
N PHE A 258 10.22 37.61 -8.10
CA PHE A 258 9.72 36.59 -7.18
C PHE A 258 10.77 36.16 -6.12
N GLY A 259 11.92 35.67 -6.55
CA GLY A 259 12.96 35.16 -5.64
C GLY A 259 13.72 36.24 -4.88
N LEU A 260 13.64 37.51 -5.35
CA LEU A 260 14.26 38.66 -4.66
C LEU A 260 13.45 39.08 -3.44
N THR A 261 12.12 38.98 -3.54
CA THR A 261 11.21 39.42 -2.48
C THR A 261 10.86 38.33 -1.47
N LEU A 262 11.12 37.05 -1.82
CA LEU A 262 10.92 35.88 -0.95
C LEU A 262 12.25 35.14 -0.65
N PRO A 263 13.28 35.81 -0.10
CA PRO A 263 14.64 35.24 0.01
C PRO A 263 14.73 34.11 1.03
N ASN A 264 13.72 33.93 1.88
CA ASN A 264 13.71 32.94 2.93
C ASN A 264 12.89 31.70 2.58
N LEU A 265 12.25 31.69 1.41
CA LEU A 265 11.35 30.61 1.02
C LEU A 265 12.11 29.29 0.89
N GLN A 266 11.59 28.26 1.57
CA GLN A 266 12.14 26.90 1.59
C GLN A 266 11.27 25.93 0.81
N TYR A 267 9.97 26.09 0.87
CA TYR A 267 8.99 25.26 0.19
C TYR A 267 8.11 26.13 -0.71
N LEU A 268 8.01 25.77 -1.97
CA LEU A 268 7.09 26.35 -2.95
C LEU A 268 6.26 25.25 -3.60
N GLY A 269 4.97 25.17 -3.30
CA GLY A 269 3.99 24.26 -3.92
C GLY A 269 2.93 25.06 -4.65
N ILE A 270 3.06 25.19 -5.98
CA ILE A 270 2.06 25.85 -6.84
C ILE A 270 1.57 24.94 -7.96
N HIS A 271 1.88 23.65 -7.87
CA HIS A 271 1.49 22.62 -8.84
C HIS A 271 -0.03 22.44 -8.93
N GLY A 272 -0.51 21.92 -10.06
CA GLY A 272 -1.94 21.71 -10.28
C GLY A 272 -2.74 23.00 -10.34
N ASN A 273 -2.30 23.99 -11.14
CA ASN A 273 -2.96 25.27 -11.36
C ASN A 273 -2.98 25.61 -12.87
N ARG A 274 -3.29 26.86 -13.23
CA ARG A 274 -3.25 27.40 -14.60
C ARG A 274 -2.30 28.59 -14.71
N LEU A 275 -1.21 28.55 -13.94
CA LEU A 275 -0.17 29.58 -14.00
C LEU A 275 0.57 29.48 -15.33
N SER A 276 0.86 30.62 -15.96
CA SER A 276 1.37 30.67 -17.34
C SER A 276 2.53 31.65 -17.49
N GLY A 277 3.03 31.78 -18.71
CA GLY A 277 4.16 32.63 -19.06
C GLY A 277 5.51 31.97 -18.74
N GLN A 278 6.57 32.74 -18.78
CA GLN A 278 7.92 32.21 -18.51
C GLN A 278 8.22 32.17 -17.02
N LEU A 279 9.00 31.16 -16.61
CA LEU A 279 9.55 31.13 -15.24
C LEU A 279 10.49 32.33 -15.05
N PRO A 280 10.29 33.16 -14.02
CA PRO A 280 11.17 34.31 -13.79
C PRO A 280 12.58 33.84 -13.41
N ALA A 281 13.59 34.43 -14.01
CA ALA A 281 15.00 34.09 -13.71
C ALA A 281 15.34 34.22 -12.21
N THR A 282 14.67 35.14 -11.53
CA THR A 282 14.86 35.37 -10.08
C THR A 282 14.26 34.26 -9.21
N LEU A 283 13.35 33.44 -9.73
CA LEU A 283 12.74 32.36 -8.96
C LEU A 283 13.80 31.51 -8.25
N PHE A 284 14.82 31.14 -8.99
CA PHE A 284 15.88 30.28 -8.49
C PHE A 284 17.01 31.04 -7.75
N ASN A 285 16.85 32.32 -7.52
CA ASN A 285 17.81 33.12 -6.71
C ASN A 285 17.60 32.93 -5.19
N ALA A 286 16.47 32.37 -4.76
CA ALA A 286 16.20 32.05 -3.35
C ALA A 286 16.98 30.80 -2.93
N SER A 287 18.21 30.98 -2.47
CA SER A 287 19.17 29.90 -2.16
C SER A 287 18.75 28.98 -0.99
N LYS A 288 17.67 29.31 -0.28
CA LYS A 288 17.14 28.53 0.85
C LYS A 288 16.15 27.45 0.44
N PHE A 289 15.76 27.35 -0.80
CA PHE A 289 14.86 26.32 -1.26
C PHE A 289 15.34 24.92 -0.88
N THR A 290 14.38 24.15 -0.36
CA THR A 290 14.47 22.71 -0.12
C THR A 290 13.60 21.94 -1.09
N GLU A 291 12.44 22.48 -1.43
CA GLU A 291 11.46 21.81 -2.29
C GLU A 291 10.73 22.83 -3.18
N ILE A 292 10.65 22.50 -4.48
CA ILE A 292 9.97 23.31 -5.49
C ILE A 292 9.07 22.41 -6.33
N TYR A 293 7.76 22.64 -6.27
CA TYR A 293 6.73 21.92 -7.01
C TYR A 293 5.97 22.88 -7.92
N LEU A 294 6.24 22.82 -9.23
CA LEU A 294 5.64 23.66 -10.28
C LEU A 294 4.72 22.88 -11.22
N SER A 295 4.71 21.55 -11.12
CA SER A 295 4.10 20.62 -12.07
C SER A 295 2.63 20.91 -12.35
N TYR A 296 2.15 20.48 -13.52
CA TYR A 296 0.75 20.66 -13.92
C TYR A 296 0.31 22.12 -13.90
N ASN A 297 0.97 22.94 -14.69
CA ASN A 297 0.67 24.36 -14.97
C ASN A 297 0.82 24.62 -16.49
N GLU A 298 0.75 25.88 -16.90
CA GLU A 298 0.80 26.31 -18.31
C GLU A 298 2.02 27.21 -18.57
N PHE A 299 3.15 26.99 -17.86
CA PHE A 299 4.38 27.74 -18.10
C PHE A 299 4.97 27.42 -19.48
N THR A 300 5.76 28.32 -20.00
CA THR A 300 6.38 28.20 -21.33
C THR A 300 7.84 28.66 -21.32
N GLY A 301 8.57 28.32 -22.39
CA GLY A 301 9.95 28.76 -22.58
C GLY A 301 10.96 27.88 -21.88
N LYS A 302 12.18 28.37 -21.77
CA LYS A 302 13.31 27.63 -21.18
C LYS A 302 13.33 27.75 -19.65
N VAL A 303 13.92 26.75 -18.99
CA VAL A 303 14.28 26.88 -17.57
C VAL A 303 15.40 27.91 -17.45
N PRO A 304 15.21 28.96 -16.65
CA PRO A 304 16.29 29.94 -16.42
C PRO A 304 17.53 29.30 -15.77
N THR A 305 18.66 29.92 -15.91
CA THR A 305 19.87 29.50 -15.20
C THR A 305 19.60 29.48 -13.68
N LEU A 306 19.83 28.33 -13.07
CA LEU A 306 19.62 28.18 -11.63
C LEU A 306 20.78 28.79 -10.85
N ALA A 307 20.51 29.43 -9.71
CA ALA A 307 21.55 29.68 -8.72
C ALA A 307 21.95 28.37 -8.02
N ILE A 308 23.07 28.39 -7.30
CA ILE A 308 23.47 27.24 -6.48
C ILE A 308 22.50 27.09 -5.31
N MET A 309 21.80 25.98 -5.25
CA MET A 309 20.81 25.65 -4.22
C MET A 309 21.25 24.39 -3.44
N PRO A 310 22.20 24.50 -2.51
CA PRO A 310 22.82 23.32 -1.87
C PRO A 310 21.87 22.51 -0.99
N ASN A 311 20.73 23.10 -0.62
CA ASN A 311 19.72 22.45 0.22
C ASN A 311 18.55 21.87 -0.57
N LEU A 312 18.52 22.05 -1.88
CA LEU A 312 17.42 21.58 -2.72
C LEU A 312 17.36 20.05 -2.68
N ARG A 313 16.21 19.54 -2.30
CA ARG A 313 15.87 18.10 -2.24
C ARG A 313 14.96 17.69 -3.37
N VAL A 314 13.98 18.51 -3.70
CA VAL A 314 12.98 18.19 -4.73
C VAL A 314 12.84 19.35 -5.70
N LEU A 315 12.96 19.04 -6.99
CA LEU A 315 12.56 19.92 -8.09
C LEU A 315 11.59 19.19 -9.01
N SER A 316 10.34 19.62 -9.00
CA SER A 316 9.28 19.02 -9.81
C SER A 316 8.69 20.05 -10.77
N MET A 317 8.92 19.81 -12.06
CA MET A 317 8.50 20.65 -13.20
C MET A 317 7.79 19.80 -14.26
N GLN A 318 7.09 18.76 -13.88
CA GLN A 318 6.38 17.85 -14.76
C GLN A 318 5.16 18.52 -15.38
N ALA A 319 4.88 18.23 -16.66
CA ALA A 319 3.66 18.64 -17.35
C ALA A 319 3.36 20.15 -17.24
N ILE A 320 4.34 20.99 -17.56
CA ILE A 320 4.18 22.44 -17.47
C ILE A 320 4.48 23.20 -18.79
N GLY A 321 4.90 22.49 -19.85
CA GLY A 321 5.13 23.06 -21.18
C GLY A 321 6.50 23.74 -21.37
N LEU A 322 7.50 23.42 -20.53
CA LEU A 322 8.85 23.96 -20.66
C LEU A 322 9.68 23.28 -21.76
N GLY A 323 10.69 23.97 -22.20
CA GLY A 323 11.53 23.59 -23.34
C GLY A 323 10.96 24.03 -24.69
N ASN A 324 11.81 24.14 -25.68
CA ASN A 324 11.47 24.50 -27.06
C ASN A 324 11.92 23.42 -28.06
N GLY A 325 12.43 22.28 -27.60
CA GLY A 325 13.04 21.23 -28.41
C GLY A 325 14.47 21.56 -28.85
N GLU A 326 15.10 22.57 -28.23
CA GLU A 326 16.43 23.06 -28.62
C GLU A 326 17.55 22.36 -27.83
N ASP A 327 18.78 22.49 -28.35
CA ASP A 327 19.96 21.78 -27.83
C ASP A 327 20.38 22.21 -26.43
N ASP A 328 20.06 23.43 -26.01
CA ASP A 328 20.44 23.99 -24.74
C ASP A 328 19.33 23.96 -23.67
N ASP A 329 18.18 23.35 -23.97
CA ASP A 329 17.06 23.27 -23.03
C ASP A 329 17.44 22.60 -21.70
N LEU A 330 18.39 21.66 -21.71
CA LEU A 330 18.88 20.94 -20.53
C LEU A 330 20.07 21.63 -19.85
N SER A 331 20.44 22.87 -20.24
CA SER A 331 21.60 23.58 -19.69
C SER A 331 21.52 23.83 -18.18
N PHE A 332 20.32 23.95 -17.63
CA PHE A 332 20.11 24.14 -16.18
C PHE A 332 20.60 22.96 -15.35
N LEU A 333 20.70 21.75 -15.91
CA LEU A 333 21.21 20.55 -15.23
C LEU A 333 22.67 20.72 -14.78
N TYR A 334 23.48 21.49 -15.50
CA TYR A 334 24.87 21.76 -15.11
C TYR A 334 24.98 22.50 -13.77
N THR A 335 24.07 23.42 -13.47
CA THR A 335 24.06 24.12 -12.19
C THR A 335 23.45 23.24 -11.11
N LEU A 336 22.42 22.45 -11.46
CA LEU A 336 21.71 21.58 -10.54
C LEU A 336 22.62 20.48 -9.96
N SER A 337 23.67 20.08 -10.68
CA SER A 337 24.67 19.11 -10.19
C SER A 337 25.38 19.54 -8.89
N ASN A 338 25.32 20.84 -8.54
CA ASN A 338 25.82 21.34 -7.27
C ASN A 338 24.84 21.17 -6.09
N SER A 339 23.65 20.67 -6.32
CA SER A 339 22.64 20.43 -5.29
C SER A 339 22.85 19.05 -4.65
N SER A 340 23.81 18.97 -3.72
CA SER A 340 24.26 17.70 -3.12
C SER A 340 23.21 16.97 -2.28
N LYS A 341 22.07 17.59 -1.99
CA LYS A 341 20.96 16.99 -1.25
C LYS A 341 19.78 16.59 -2.14
N LEU A 342 19.93 16.71 -3.46
CA LEU A 342 18.85 16.41 -4.39
C LEU A 342 18.42 14.95 -4.27
N GLU A 343 17.13 14.74 -4.01
CA GLU A 343 16.48 13.45 -3.84
C GLU A 343 15.50 13.13 -4.98
N ALA A 344 14.85 14.15 -5.56
CA ALA A 344 13.92 13.97 -6.67
C ALA A 344 14.04 15.08 -7.72
N LEU A 345 14.09 14.67 -8.98
CA LEU A 345 14.08 15.55 -10.14
C LEU A 345 13.09 15.02 -11.16
N ALA A 346 11.99 15.74 -11.36
CA ALA A 346 10.92 15.40 -12.30
C ALA A 346 10.74 16.52 -13.32
N ILE A 347 11.01 16.21 -14.60
CA ILE A 347 10.83 17.10 -15.75
C ILE A 347 10.06 16.42 -16.89
N ASN A 348 9.43 15.30 -16.60
CA ASN A 348 8.67 14.54 -17.61
C ASN A 348 7.45 15.33 -18.14
N GLU A 349 6.94 14.91 -19.30
CA GLU A 349 5.79 15.54 -19.98
C GLU A 349 6.03 17.03 -20.30
N ASN A 350 7.12 17.35 -20.97
CA ASN A 350 7.50 18.69 -21.38
C ASN A 350 8.01 18.71 -22.85
N ASN A 351 8.62 19.81 -23.26
CA ASN A 351 9.19 19.96 -24.61
C ASN A 351 10.72 20.09 -24.59
N PHE A 352 11.37 19.50 -23.56
CA PHE A 352 12.84 19.59 -23.47
C PHE A 352 13.51 18.82 -24.61
N GLY A 353 14.34 19.52 -25.38
CA GLY A 353 15.22 18.97 -26.40
C GLY A 353 16.66 18.81 -25.93
N GLY A 354 17.55 18.64 -26.87
CA GLY A 354 18.99 18.52 -26.61
C GLY A 354 19.43 17.10 -26.30
N VAL A 355 20.72 16.98 -26.05
CA VAL A 355 21.37 15.71 -25.71
C VAL A 355 21.38 15.55 -24.21
N LEU A 356 21.06 14.33 -23.72
CA LEU A 356 21.15 14.01 -22.30
C LEU A 356 22.61 14.18 -21.83
N PRO A 357 22.88 15.16 -20.97
CA PRO A 357 24.27 15.55 -20.70
C PRO A 357 24.95 14.62 -19.70
N ASP A 358 26.23 14.36 -19.87
CA ASP A 358 27.04 13.51 -18.98
C ASP A 358 27.09 14.04 -17.54
N ILE A 359 26.80 15.32 -17.33
CA ILE A 359 26.76 15.94 -15.99
C ILE A 359 25.78 15.27 -15.02
N ILE A 360 24.75 14.57 -15.54
CA ILE A 360 23.82 13.81 -14.67
C ILE A 360 24.55 12.77 -13.82
N SER A 361 25.70 12.28 -14.29
CA SER A 361 26.57 11.36 -13.56
C SER A 361 27.14 11.95 -12.26
N ASN A 362 27.10 13.27 -12.12
CA ASN A 362 27.60 14.04 -10.98
C ASN A 362 26.47 14.54 -10.07
N PHE A 363 25.23 14.11 -10.30
CA PHE A 363 24.13 14.46 -9.42
C PHE A 363 24.32 13.83 -8.04
N SER A 364 23.54 14.31 -7.08
CA SER A 364 23.55 13.83 -5.71
C SER A 364 23.42 12.29 -5.65
N THR A 365 24.28 11.64 -4.90
CA THR A 365 24.14 10.21 -4.60
C THR A 365 22.91 9.89 -3.76
N ASN A 366 22.20 10.90 -3.23
CA ASN A 366 20.94 10.77 -2.55
C ASN A 366 19.73 10.80 -3.51
N LEU A 367 19.97 11.00 -4.82
CA LEU A 367 18.90 11.08 -5.81
C LEU A 367 18.17 9.73 -5.89
N LYS A 368 16.88 9.75 -5.57
CA LYS A 368 15.97 8.60 -5.57
C LYS A 368 15.15 8.52 -6.83
N GLN A 369 14.65 9.69 -7.28
CA GLN A 369 13.74 9.76 -8.42
C GLN A 369 14.30 10.68 -9.49
N MET A 370 14.40 10.15 -10.71
CA MET A 370 14.79 10.88 -11.91
C MET A 370 13.82 10.52 -13.03
N THR A 371 12.88 11.43 -13.33
CA THR A 371 11.84 11.23 -14.35
C THR A 371 11.92 12.30 -15.41
N PHE A 372 12.36 11.92 -16.60
CA PHE A 372 12.59 12.76 -17.78
C PHE A 372 11.73 12.30 -18.96
N GLY A 373 10.82 11.37 -18.74
CA GLY A 373 9.96 10.80 -19.80
C GLY A 373 9.12 11.82 -20.54
N SER A 374 8.62 11.44 -21.71
CA SER A 374 7.73 12.27 -22.55
C SER A 374 8.31 13.65 -22.83
N ASN A 375 9.47 13.66 -23.48
CA ASN A 375 10.20 14.84 -23.94
C ASN A 375 10.79 14.62 -25.36
N GLN A 376 11.66 15.49 -25.81
CA GLN A 376 12.38 15.40 -27.09
C GLN A 376 13.89 15.18 -26.89
N ILE A 377 14.27 14.58 -25.75
CA ILE A 377 15.67 14.37 -25.36
C ILE A 377 16.28 13.29 -26.25
N ARG A 378 17.51 13.54 -26.74
CA ARG A 378 18.24 12.64 -27.62
C ARG A 378 19.61 12.26 -27.07
N GLY A 379 20.35 11.49 -27.83
CA GLY A 379 21.68 11.00 -27.46
C GLY A 379 21.63 9.72 -26.69
N ASN A 380 22.71 9.34 -26.04
CA ASN A 380 22.85 8.10 -25.31
C ASN A 380 22.55 8.29 -23.82
N ILE A 381 22.20 7.21 -23.14
CA ILE A 381 22.19 7.20 -21.67
C ILE A 381 23.64 7.14 -21.21
N PRO A 382 24.13 8.13 -20.44
CA PRO A 382 25.53 8.16 -20.01
C PRO A 382 25.89 6.99 -19.08
N ASP A 383 27.07 6.42 -19.23
CA ASP A 383 27.56 5.32 -18.38
C ASP A 383 27.62 5.73 -16.89
N GLY A 384 27.84 6.99 -16.60
CA GLY A 384 27.87 7.51 -15.24
C GLY A 384 26.54 7.48 -14.51
N ILE A 385 25.42 7.14 -15.16
CA ILE A 385 24.12 6.97 -14.50
C ILE A 385 24.21 5.96 -13.34
N GLY A 386 25.06 4.94 -13.46
CA GLY A 386 25.32 3.95 -12.44
C GLY A 386 25.97 4.48 -11.14
N ASN A 387 26.34 5.76 -11.09
CA ASN A 387 26.85 6.41 -9.87
C ASN A 387 25.71 6.87 -8.93
N LEU A 388 24.48 6.95 -9.43
CA LEU A 388 23.32 7.41 -8.69
C LEU A 388 22.71 6.27 -7.87
N VAL A 389 23.50 5.72 -6.96
CA VAL A 389 23.24 4.45 -6.25
C VAL A 389 21.97 4.43 -5.39
N SER A 390 21.39 5.58 -5.09
CA SER A 390 20.15 5.69 -4.33
C SER A 390 18.89 5.70 -5.20
N LEU A 391 19.02 5.70 -6.53
CA LEU A 391 17.86 5.71 -7.43
C LEU A 391 16.96 4.52 -7.15
N ASP A 392 15.69 4.82 -6.91
CA ASP A 392 14.58 3.88 -6.87
C ASP A 392 13.72 3.94 -8.14
N THR A 393 13.65 5.11 -8.77
CA THR A 393 12.86 5.33 -9.99
C THR A 393 13.70 6.04 -11.05
N LEU A 394 13.81 5.43 -12.23
CA LEU A 394 14.43 6.00 -13.43
C LEU A 394 13.45 5.94 -14.60
N GLY A 395 12.91 7.10 -14.98
CA GLY A 395 11.99 7.26 -16.11
C GLY A 395 12.62 8.10 -17.20
N LEU A 396 12.87 7.48 -18.37
CA LEU A 396 13.39 8.11 -19.57
C LEU A 396 12.53 7.79 -20.81
N GLU A 397 11.34 7.24 -20.58
CA GLU A 397 10.37 6.80 -21.57
C GLU A 397 9.94 7.93 -22.53
N ALA A 398 9.43 7.58 -23.71
CA ALA A 398 8.88 8.50 -24.70
C ALA A 398 9.82 9.68 -25.01
N ASN A 399 11.03 9.36 -25.52
CA ASN A 399 12.07 10.31 -25.91
C ASN A 399 12.71 9.90 -27.25
N HIS A 400 13.82 10.49 -27.62
CA HIS A 400 14.58 10.13 -28.82
C HIS A 400 15.97 9.58 -28.50
N LEU A 401 16.08 8.89 -27.33
CA LEU A 401 17.35 8.32 -26.89
C LEU A 401 17.82 7.21 -27.83
N THR A 402 19.11 7.13 -28.01
CA THR A 402 19.80 6.19 -28.90
C THR A 402 20.92 5.44 -28.15
N GLY A 403 21.62 4.55 -28.88
CA GLY A 403 22.71 3.76 -28.28
C GLY A 403 22.21 2.64 -27.41
N SER A 404 23.07 2.09 -26.57
CA SER A 404 22.77 0.92 -25.72
C SER A 404 22.45 1.33 -24.28
N ILE A 405 21.70 0.49 -23.60
CA ILE A 405 21.51 0.57 -22.14
C ILE A 405 22.88 0.27 -21.49
N PRO A 406 23.45 1.20 -20.72
CA PRO A 406 24.77 1.02 -20.16
C PRO A 406 24.82 -0.08 -19.11
N SER A 407 25.87 -0.90 -19.11
CA SER A 407 26.02 -2.00 -18.12
C SER A 407 26.21 -1.50 -16.68
N SER A 408 26.63 -0.27 -16.50
CA SER A 408 26.75 0.39 -15.21
C SER A 408 25.42 0.51 -14.43
N ILE A 409 24.30 0.42 -15.13
CA ILE A 409 22.95 0.41 -14.52
C ILE A 409 22.82 -0.68 -13.43
N GLY A 410 23.52 -1.80 -13.58
CA GLY A 410 23.55 -2.89 -12.60
C GLY A 410 24.12 -2.53 -11.23
N LYS A 411 24.64 -1.30 -11.05
CA LYS A 411 25.08 -0.76 -9.76
C LYS A 411 23.93 -0.16 -8.94
N LEU A 412 22.80 0.12 -9.55
CA LEU A 412 21.64 0.80 -8.95
C LEU A 412 20.81 -0.20 -8.12
N GLN A 413 21.35 -0.65 -7.01
CA GLN A 413 20.79 -1.73 -6.19
C GLN A 413 19.42 -1.42 -5.59
N ASN A 414 19.02 -0.14 -5.53
CA ASN A 414 17.74 0.31 -5.00
C ASN A 414 16.67 0.49 -6.09
N LEU A 415 17.05 0.40 -7.37
CA LEU A 415 16.16 0.68 -8.48
C LEU A 415 14.99 -0.32 -8.49
N ALA A 416 13.78 0.21 -8.36
CA ALA A 416 12.52 -0.52 -8.38
C ALA A 416 11.81 -0.35 -9.71
N ASP A 417 11.72 0.88 -10.21
CA ASP A 417 10.99 1.23 -11.41
C ASP A 417 11.93 1.76 -12.49
N PHE A 418 11.96 1.07 -13.64
CA PHE A 418 12.85 1.42 -14.75
C PHE A 418 12.09 1.46 -16.07
N PHE A 419 11.88 2.68 -16.60
CA PHE A 419 11.11 2.95 -17.78
C PHE A 419 11.98 3.56 -18.88
N LEU A 420 12.07 2.87 -20.03
CA LEU A 420 12.79 3.27 -21.23
C LEU A 420 11.94 3.14 -22.51
N ASN A 421 10.67 2.78 -22.36
CA ASN A 421 9.79 2.54 -23.50
C ASN A 421 9.69 3.75 -24.44
N GLU A 422 9.31 3.49 -25.70
CA GLU A 422 9.14 4.54 -26.73
C GLU A 422 10.41 5.40 -26.93
N ASN A 423 11.53 4.73 -27.24
CA ASN A 423 12.79 5.35 -27.57
C ASN A 423 13.40 4.72 -28.83
N LYS A 424 14.64 5.04 -29.15
CA LYS A 424 15.40 4.46 -30.26
C LYS A 424 16.64 3.70 -29.75
N LEU A 425 16.56 3.16 -28.52
CA LEU A 425 17.64 2.41 -27.91
C LEU A 425 17.91 1.13 -28.69
N SER A 426 19.18 0.76 -28.77
CA SER A 426 19.66 -0.39 -29.55
C SER A 426 20.66 -1.22 -28.73
N GLY A 427 21.25 -2.26 -29.36
CA GLY A 427 22.13 -3.16 -28.64
C GLY A 427 21.36 -4.16 -27.77
N SER A 428 22.06 -4.89 -26.93
CA SER A 428 21.48 -5.91 -26.07
C SER A 428 21.07 -5.37 -24.71
N ILE A 429 20.05 -6.01 -24.11
CA ILE A 429 19.71 -5.80 -22.71
C ILE A 429 20.90 -6.28 -21.86
N PRO A 430 21.49 -5.43 -21.01
CA PRO A 430 22.68 -5.81 -20.27
C PRO A 430 22.37 -6.85 -19.18
N SER A 431 23.19 -7.89 -19.11
CA SER A 431 23.03 -8.96 -18.09
C SER A 431 23.22 -8.44 -16.65
N SER A 432 23.87 -7.28 -16.48
CA SER A 432 24.01 -6.60 -15.18
C SER A 432 22.69 -6.16 -14.56
N LEU A 433 21.60 -6.06 -15.33
CA LEU A 433 20.25 -5.82 -14.76
C LEU A 433 19.87 -6.88 -13.73
N GLY A 434 20.26 -8.15 -13.95
CA GLY A 434 20.02 -9.22 -12.97
C GLY A 434 20.76 -9.07 -11.63
N ASN A 435 21.60 -8.05 -11.47
CA ASN A 435 22.18 -7.68 -10.19
C ASN A 435 21.23 -6.83 -9.33
N ILE A 436 20.20 -6.23 -9.93
CA ILE A 436 19.29 -5.31 -9.26
C ILE A 436 18.09 -6.10 -8.75
N THR A 437 18.23 -6.69 -7.57
CA THR A 437 17.18 -7.55 -7.00
C THR A 437 15.96 -6.79 -6.48
N SER A 438 16.03 -5.47 -6.40
CA SER A 438 14.93 -4.58 -6.01
C SER A 438 13.93 -4.29 -7.13
N LEU A 439 14.26 -4.60 -8.39
CA LEU A 439 13.41 -4.29 -9.54
C LEU A 439 12.00 -4.87 -9.38
N MET A 440 11.02 -3.98 -9.51
CA MET A 440 9.60 -4.28 -9.50
C MET A 440 8.97 -4.10 -10.88
N GLN A 441 9.41 -3.09 -11.63
CA GLN A 441 8.88 -2.81 -12.95
C GLN A 441 9.99 -2.53 -13.96
N ILE A 442 9.94 -3.22 -15.07
CA ILE A 442 10.76 -2.97 -16.26
C ILE A 442 9.83 -2.74 -17.43
N ASN A 443 9.93 -1.58 -18.06
CA ASN A 443 9.27 -1.31 -19.32
C ASN A 443 10.26 -0.76 -20.35
N PHE A 444 10.60 -1.57 -21.35
CA PHE A 444 11.48 -1.23 -22.49
C PHE A 444 10.77 -1.40 -23.83
N ASP A 445 9.44 -1.40 -23.82
CA ASP A 445 8.64 -1.53 -25.03
C ASP A 445 9.02 -0.49 -26.10
N GLN A 446 8.76 -0.79 -27.38
CA GLN A 446 8.92 0.18 -28.46
C GLN A 446 10.33 0.78 -28.53
N ASN A 447 11.33 -0.08 -28.76
CA ASN A 447 12.72 0.27 -28.97
C ASN A 447 13.33 -0.54 -30.12
N ASN A 448 14.64 -0.41 -30.33
CA ASN A 448 15.41 -1.20 -31.33
C ASN A 448 16.35 -2.22 -30.63
N LEU A 449 15.99 -2.66 -29.42
CA LEU A 449 16.81 -3.61 -28.65
C LEU A 449 16.91 -4.94 -29.36
N GLN A 450 18.09 -5.56 -29.34
CA GLN A 450 18.41 -6.79 -30.06
C GLN A 450 19.14 -7.82 -29.19
N GLY A 451 19.39 -9.01 -29.76
CA GLY A 451 19.98 -10.11 -29.01
C GLY A 451 18.96 -10.83 -28.13
N SER A 452 19.43 -11.62 -27.18
CA SER A 452 18.56 -12.43 -26.32
C SER A 452 18.17 -11.73 -25.02
N ILE A 453 17.02 -12.08 -24.49
CA ILE A 453 16.65 -11.71 -23.12
C ILE A 453 17.67 -12.37 -22.17
N PRO A 454 18.34 -11.61 -21.29
CA PRO A 454 19.37 -12.19 -20.44
C PRO A 454 18.75 -13.07 -19.34
N PRO A 455 19.22 -14.32 -19.18
CA PRO A 455 18.74 -15.23 -18.12
C PRO A 455 18.91 -14.66 -16.70
N SER A 456 19.90 -13.76 -16.52
CA SER A 456 20.16 -13.08 -15.25
C SER A 456 18.99 -12.26 -14.73
N LEU A 457 18.05 -11.81 -15.59
CA LEU A 457 16.81 -11.17 -15.15
C LEU A 457 15.98 -12.05 -14.21
N GLY A 458 16.16 -13.38 -14.31
CA GLY A 458 15.57 -14.32 -13.36
C GLY A 458 15.99 -14.13 -11.91
N ASN A 459 17.04 -13.33 -11.63
CA ASN A 459 17.43 -12.98 -10.26
C ASN A 459 16.55 -11.88 -9.64
N CYS A 460 15.82 -11.12 -10.46
CA CYS A 460 14.95 -10.05 -10.02
C CYS A 460 13.64 -10.60 -9.44
N GLN A 461 13.71 -11.22 -8.28
CA GLN A 461 12.61 -11.97 -7.67
C GLN A 461 11.50 -11.09 -7.06
N ASN A 462 11.59 -9.76 -7.20
CA ASN A 462 10.54 -8.80 -6.82
C ASN A 462 9.77 -8.24 -8.03
N LEU A 463 10.12 -8.69 -9.24
CA LEU A 463 9.57 -8.14 -10.48
C LEU A 463 8.07 -8.48 -10.61
N LEU A 464 7.25 -7.45 -10.80
CA LEU A 464 5.80 -7.54 -10.98
C LEU A 464 5.41 -7.34 -12.45
N VAL A 465 6.20 -6.53 -13.17
CA VAL A 465 5.98 -6.13 -14.56
C VAL A 465 7.26 -6.33 -15.37
N LEU A 466 7.17 -7.05 -16.46
CA LEU A 466 8.22 -7.15 -17.49
C LEU A 466 7.62 -6.90 -18.85
N ALA A 467 7.89 -5.74 -19.44
CA ALA A 467 7.43 -5.32 -20.75
C ALA A 467 8.63 -5.05 -21.65
N LEU A 468 8.76 -5.84 -22.72
CA LEU A 468 9.84 -5.82 -23.73
C LEU A 468 9.29 -5.88 -25.15
N SER A 469 8.00 -5.57 -25.34
CA SER A 469 7.35 -5.68 -26.65
C SER A 469 7.89 -4.69 -27.69
N GLN A 470 7.58 -4.95 -28.96
CA GLN A 470 7.96 -4.06 -30.06
C GLN A 470 9.45 -3.72 -30.07
N ASN A 471 10.27 -4.77 -30.08
CA ASN A 471 11.73 -4.71 -30.15
C ASN A 471 12.26 -5.70 -31.23
N ASN A 472 13.56 -5.84 -31.35
CA ASN A 472 14.21 -6.79 -32.23
C ASN A 472 14.90 -7.95 -31.47
N LEU A 473 14.32 -8.31 -30.31
CA LEU A 473 14.85 -9.37 -29.43
C LEU A 473 14.71 -10.75 -30.09
N SER A 474 15.67 -11.61 -29.91
CA SER A 474 15.76 -12.92 -30.54
C SER A 474 16.19 -14.03 -29.56
N GLY A 475 16.23 -15.27 -30.04
CA GLY A 475 16.54 -16.41 -29.19
C GLY A 475 15.36 -16.87 -28.33
N PRO A 476 15.57 -17.87 -27.47
CA PRO A 476 14.50 -18.43 -26.64
C PRO A 476 14.16 -17.53 -25.46
N ILE A 477 12.93 -17.64 -24.96
CA ILE A 477 12.54 -17.06 -23.68
C ILE A 477 13.29 -17.82 -22.57
N PRO A 478 14.08 -17.15 -21.71
CA PRO A 478 14.81 -17.85 -20.67
C PRO A 478 13.86 -18.43 -19.60
N LYS A 479 14.07 -19.69 -19.24
CA LYS A 479 13.29 -20.36 -18.19
C LYS A 479 13.45 -19.69 -16.83
N GLU A 480 14.58 -19.01 -16.59
CA GLU A 480 14.88 -18.27 -15.38
C GLU A 480 13.91 -17.08 -15.21
N VAL A 481 13.58 -16.39 -16.31
CA VAL A 481 12.59 -15.29 -16.32
C VAL A 481 11.20 -15.81 -16.00
N LEU A 482 10.81 -16.95 -16.60
CA LEU A 482 9.51 -17.58 -16.31
C LEU A 482 9.45 -18.24 -14.91
N SER A 483 10.57 -18.23 -14.18
CA SER A 483 10.64 -18.70 -12.78
C SER A 483 10.50 -17.60 -11.74
N ILE A 484 10.28 -16.36 -12.15
CA ILE A 484 10.05 -15.22 -11.27
C ILE A 484 8.62 -15.30 -10.73
N SER A 485 8.44 -15.89 -9.57
CA SER A 485 7.11 -16.12 -9.00
C SER A 485 6.37 -14.87 -8.55
N SER A 486 7.05 -13.74 -8.43
CA SER A 486 6.47 -12.43 -8.11
C SER A 486 5.82 -11.77 -9.33
N LEU A 487 6.13 -12.21 -10.56
CA LEU A 487 5.58 -11.64 -11.79
C LEU A 487 4.07 -11.89 -11.82
N SER A 488 3.30 -10.86 -11.50
CA SER A 488 1.87 -10.99 -11.22
C SER A 488 0.99 -10.05 -12.04
N MET A 489 1.53 -8.95 -12.55
CA MET A 489 0.75 -7.99 -13.31
C MET A 489 0.86 -8.24 -14.80
N TYR A 490 2.03 -8.00 -15.39
CA TYR A 490 2.24 -8.06 -16.84
C TYR A 490 3.52 -8.79 -17.21
N LEU A 491 3.40 -9.71 -18.17
CA LEU A 491 4.52 -10.25 -18.97
C LEU A 491 4.22 -9.97 -20.43
N VAL A 492 4.89 -8.98 -21.01
CA VAL A 492 4.65 -8.53 -22.40
C VAL A 492 5.95 -8.65 -23.19
N LEU A 493 6.00 -9.60 -24.10
CA LEU A 493 7.15 -9.92 -24.96
C LEU A 493 6.77 -9.90 -26.44
N SER A 494 5.58 -9.40 -26.78
CA SER A 494 5.01 -9.43 -28.13
C SER A 494 5.82 -8.62 -29.14
N GLU A 495 5.56 -8.84 -30.42
CA GLU A 495 6.19 -8.11 -31.52
C GLU A 495 7.73 -8.10 -31.45
N ASN A 496 8.33 -9.30 -31.36
CA ASN A 496 9.77 -9.54 -31.35
C ASN A 496 10.13 -10.67 -32.32
N GLN A 497 11.36 -11.17 -32.27
CA GLN A 497 11.84 -12.32 -33.06
C GLN A 497 12.21 -13.52 -32.20
N LEU A 498 11.52 -13.66 -31.04
CA LEU A 498 11.77 -14.74 -30.09
C LEU A 498 11.47 -16.11 -30.71
N THR A 499 12.30 -17.11 -30.41
CA THR A 499 12.27 -18.43 -31.03
C THR A 499 12.23 -19.55 -29.98
N GLY A 500 12.12 -20.81 -30.42
CA GLY A 500 12.07 -21.96 -29.53
C GLY A 500 10.68 -22.22 -28.96
N SER A 501 10.60 -23.12 -28.00
CA SER A 501 9.35 -23.43 -27.30
C SER A 501 9.15 -22.58 -26.06
N LEU A 502 7.90 -22.34 -25.69
CA LEU A 502 7.57 -21.75 -24.39
C LEU A 502 7.99 -22.71 -23.27
N PRO A 503 8.92 -22.31 -22.38
CA PRO A 503 9.42 -23.20 -21.34
C PRO A 503 8.36 -23.66 -20.36
N PHE A 504 8.51 -24.86 -19.84
CA PHE A 504 7.59 -25.47 -18.86
C PHE A 504 7.48 -24.64 -17.58
N GLU A 505 8.50 -23.87 -17.25
CA GLU A 505 8.56 -22.96 -16.10
C GLU A 505 7.50 -21.87 -16.11
N VAL A 506 6.84 -21.63 -17.24
CA VAL A 506 5.70 -20.70 -17.32
C VAL A 506 4.63 -21.01 -16.28
N GLY A 507 4.43 -22.27 -15.93
CA GLY A 507 3.50 -22.68 -14.88
C GLY A 507 3.83 -22.22 -13.46
N LYS A 508 4.99 -21.58 -13.25
CA LYS A 508 5.34 -20.97 -11.96
C LYS A 508 4.73 -19.58 -11.78
N LEU A 509 4.25 -18.97 -12.85
CA LEU A 509 3.64 -17.65 -12.87
C LEU A 509 2.15 -17.73 -12.44
N VAL A 510 1.88 -18.33 -11.31
CA VAL A 510 0.53 -18.67 -10.84
C VAL A 510 -0.36 -17.44 -10.64
N THR A 511 0.25 -16.32 -10.27
CA THR A 511 -0.45 -15.06 -9.96
C THR A 511 -0.51 -14.08 -11.12
N LEU A 512 0.09 -14.42 -12.28
CA LEU A 512 0.14 -13.54 -13.43
C LEU A 512 -1.26 -13.28 -13.99
N GLY A 513 -1.62 -11.99 -14.15
CA GLY A 513 -2.91 -11.59 -14.70
C GLY A 513 -2.92 -11.43 -16.24
N TYR A 514 -1.81 -10.96 -16.81
CA TYR A 514 -1.73 -10.62 -18.22
C TYR A 514 -0.46 -11.21 -18.85
N MET A 515 -0.59 -12.00 -19.91
CA MET A 515 0.52 -12.54 -20.69
C MET A 515 0.31 -12.26 -22.19
N ASP A 516 1.24 -11.55 -22.79
CA ASP A 516 1.30 -11.32 -24.22
C ASP A 516 2.70 -11.68 -24.78
N ILE A 517 2.76 -12.78 -25.51
CA ILE A 517 3.95 -13.22 -26.25
C ILE A 517 3.64 -13.36 -27.76
N SER A 518 2.59 -12.67 -28.19
CA SER A 518 2.12 -12.70 -29.57
C SER A 518 3.14 -12.17 -30.57
N LYS A 519 2.94 -12.45 -31.86
CA LYS A 519 3.73 -11.94 -32.98
C LYS A 519 5.25 -12.15 -32.79
N ASN A 520 5.61 -13.40 -32.55
CA ASN A 520 6.97 -13.88 -32.41
C ASN A 520 7.24 -15.05 -33.36
N ARG A 521 8.33 -15.77 -33.16
CA ARG A 521 8.67 -17.00 -33.88
C ARG A 521 8.70 -18.22 -32.95
N LEU A 522 7.88 -18.20 -31.90
CA LEU A 522 7.80 -19.29 -30.94
C LEU A 522 7.16 -20.52 -31.59
N SER A 523 7.58 -21.72 -31.20
CA SER A 523 7.16 -22.98 -31.82
C SER A 523 6.99 -24.08 -30.76
N GLY A 524 6.63 -25.27 -31.20
CA GLY A 524 6.35 -26.40 -30.30
C GLY A 524 4.91 -26.35 -29.79
N GLU A 525 4.61 -27.23 -28.83
CA GLU A 525 3.27 -27.26 -28.21
C GLU A 525 3.15 -26.24 -27.09
N ILE A 526 1.92 -25.77 -26.84
CA ILE A 526 1.59 -24.98 -25.66
C ILE A 526 1.80 -25.85 -24.43
N PRO A 527 2.72 -25.51 -23.51
CA PRO A 527 3.08 -26.39 -22.40
C PRO A 527 1.91 -26.60 -21.44
N SER A 528 1.73 -27.84 -21.01
CA SER A 528 0.65 -28.22 -20.09
C SER A 528 0.70 -27.48 -18.76
N SER A 529 1.88 -27.05 -18.34
CA SER A 529 2.10 -26.27 -17.12
C SER A 529 1.45 -24.88 -17.16
N LEU A 530 1.17 -24.31 -18.34
CA LEU A 530 0.48 -23.03 -18.46
C LEU A 530 -0.87 -23.04 -17.74
N GLY A 531 -1.54 -24.20 -17.69
CA GLY A 531 -2.78 -24.37 -16.93
C GLY A 531 -2.67 -24.12 -15.43
N SER A 532 -1.45 -24.02 -14.88
CA SER A 532 -1.25 -23.63 -13.47
C SER A 532 -1.35 -22.13 -13.21
N CYS A 533 -1.35 -21.31 -14.26
CA CYS A 533 -1.46 -19.86 -14.17
C CYS A 533 -2.95 -19.47 -13.99
N GLU A 534 -3.58 -19.93 -12.93
CA GLU A 534 -5.04 -19.82 -12.71
C GLU A 534 -5.56 -18.37 -12.61
N SER A 535 -4.67 -17.41 -12.36
CA SER A 535 -4.99 -15.98 -12.26
C SER A 535 -5.02 -15.26 -13.60
N LEU A 536 -4.62 -15.90 -14.71
CA LEU A 536 -4.58 -15.26 -16.02
C LEU A 536 -5.98 -14.81 -16.46
N GLU A 537 -6.09 -13.52 -16.72
CA GLU A 537 -7.27 -12.87 -17.27
C GLU A 537 -7.13 -12.65 -18.78
N HIS A 538 -5.92 -12.37 -19.26
CA HIS A 538 -5.61 -12.11 -20.66
C HIS A 538 -4.43 -12.94 -21.13
N LEU A 539 -4.62 -13.69 -22.21
CA LEU A 539 -3.61 -14.55 -22.80
C LEU A 539 -3.57 -14.39 -24.32
N TYR A 540 -2.45 -13.84 -24.82
CA TYR A 540 -2.20 -13.61 -26.24
C TYR A 540 -0.98 -14.39 -26.68
N LEU A 541 -1.20 -15.43 -27.50
CA LEU A 541 -0.19 -16.28 -28.13
C LEU A 541 -0.20 -16.23 -29.65
N ASP A 542 -1.01 -15.34 -30.22
CA ASP A 542 -1.24 -15.25 -31.66
C ASP A 542 -0.01 -14.89 -32.45
N GLY A 543 -0.04 -15.15 -33.77
CA GLY A 543 1.05 -14.78 -34.66
C GLY A 543 2.38 -15.48 -34.34
N ASN A 544 2.33 -16.74 -34.00
CA ASN A 544 3.49 -17.60 -33.68
C ASN A 544 3.44 -18.90 -34.53
N PHE A 545 4.27 -19.87 -34.19
CA PHE A 545 4.30 -21.19 -34.80
C PHE A 545 3.95 -22.30 -33.83
N PHE A 546 3.11 -22.04 -32.84
CA PHE A 546 2.62 -23.06 -31.90
C PHE A 546 1.88 -24.16 -32.66
N GLN A 547 2.09 -25.41 -32.29
CA GLN A 547 1.54 -26.60 -32.97
C GLN A 547 0.91 -27.57 -31.97
N GLY A 548 0.25 -28.59 -32.49
CA GLY A 548 -0.42 -29.60 -31.66
C GLY A 548 -1.79 -29.13 -31.16
N PRO A 549 -2.43 -29.93 -30.31
CA PRO A 549 -3.77 -29.64 -29.82
C PRO A 549 -3.79 -28.57 -28.73
N ILE A 550 -4.91 -27.88 -28.61
CA ILE A 550 -5.22 -27.07 -27.42
C ILE A 550 -5.47 -28.05 -26.28
N SER A 551 -4.55 -28.11 -25.32
CA SER A 551 -4.54 -29.12 -24.25
C SER A 551 -5.65 -28.96 -23.23
N GLU A 552 -6.22 -30.06 -22.77
CA GLU A 552 -7.15 -30.09 -21.61
C GLU A 552 -6.51 -29.59 -20.30
N SER A 553 -5.18 -29.49 -20.25
CA SER A 553 -4.48 -28.89 -19.09
C SER A 553 -4.78 -27.41 -18.90
N LEU A 554 -5.31 -26.70 -19.91
CA LEU A 554 -5.70 -25.29 -19.80
C LEU A 554 -7.06 -25.08 -19.12
N LYS A 555 -7.81 -26.14 -18.84
CA LYS A 555 -9.10 -26.10 -18.16
C LYS A 555 -9.14 -25.35 -16.80
N PRO A 556 -8.06 -25.29 -16.00
CA PRO A 556 -8.01 -24.49 -14.78
C PRO A 556 -8.02 -22.97 -14.99
N LEU A 557 -7.73 -22.46 -16.20
CA LEU A 557 -7.65 -21.02 -16.50
C LEU A 557 -9.03 -20.35 -16.55
N ARG A 558 -9.79 -20.45 -15.50
CA ARG A 558 -11.20 -19.99 -15.44
C ARG A 558 -11.35 -18.48 -15.29
N ALA A 559 -10.25 -17.77 -15.00
CA ALA A 559 -10.23 -16.31 -14.89
C ALA A 559 -10.14 -15.62 -16.27
N LEU A 560 -9.83 -16.37 -17.36
CA LEU A 560 -9.65 -15.79 -18.68
C LEU A 560 -10.89 -15.01 -19.15
N GLN A 561 -10.61 -13.79 -19.57
CA GLN A 561 -11.52 -12.86 -20.23
C GLN A 561 -11.23 -12.78 -21.73
N ASP A 562 -9.94 -12.80 -22.08
CA ASP A 562 -9.49 -12.78 -23.47
C ASP A 562 -8.49 -13.92 -23.74
N LEU A 563 -8.73 -14.68 -24.78
CA LEU A 563 -7.85 -15.72 -25.26
C LEU A 563 -7.64 -15.59 -26.77
N ASN A 564 -6.42 -15.24 -27.18
CA ASN A 564 -6.06 -15.18 -28.58
C ASN A 564 -4.98 -16.20 -28.92
N LEU A 565 -5.35 -17.21 -29.71
CA LEU A 565 -4.46 -18.26 -30.23
C LEU A 565 -4.37 -18.24 -31.77
N SER A 566 -4.86 -17.17 -32.40
CA SER A 566 -4.96 -17.07 -33.85
C SER A 566 -3.59 -17.07 -34.54
N HIS A 567 -3.57 -17.34 -35.84
CA HIS A 567 -2.35 -17.31 -36.66
C HIS A 567 -1.23 -18.18 -36.06
N ASN A 568 -1.55 -19.46 -35.88
CA ASN A 568 -0.64 -20.49 -35.38
C ASN A 568 -0.79 -21.79 -36.23
N ASN A 569 -0.10 -22.86 -35.85
CA ASN A 569 -0.19 -24.19 -36.47
C ASN A 569 -0.95 -25.19 -35.57
N LEU A 570 -1.92 -24.71 -34.76
CA LEU A 570 -2.67 -25.54 -33.84
C LEU A 570 -3.58 -26.51 -34.60
N THR A 571 -3.68 -27.74 -34.14
CA THR A 571 -4.38 -28.84 -34.79
C THR A 571 -5.40 -29.51 -33.86
N ALA A 572 -6.09 -30.55 -34.36
CA ALA A 572 -7.13 -31.29 -33.65
C ALA A 572 -8.40 -30.47 -33.37
N GLN A 573 -9.24 -30.97 -32.46
CA GLN A 573 -10.56 -30.39 -32.19
C GLN A 573 -10.49 -29.25 -31.20
N ILE A 574 -11.42 -28.30 -31.33
CA ILE A 574 -11.63 -27.24 -30.33
C ILE A 574 -12.15 -27.89 -29.04
N PRO A 575 -11.45 -27.79 -27.92
CA PRO A 575 -11.87 -28.43 -26.68
C PRO A 575 -13.17 -27.83 -26.13
N LYS A 576 -14.07 -28.70 -25.67
CA LYS A 576 -15.38 -28.27 -25.15
C LYS A 576 -15.28 -27.42 -23.89
N PHE A 577 -14.23 -27.60 -23.08
CA PHE A 577 -14.05 -26.84 -21.84
C PHE A 577 -13.91 -25.31 -22.06
N LEU A 578 -13.52 -24.85 -23.25
CA LEU A 578 -13.48 -23.42 -23.57
C LEU A 578 -14.87 -22.78 -23.50
N GLY A 579 -15.93 -23.54 -23.80
CA GLY A 579 -17.31 -23.08 -23.61
C GLY A 579 -17.75 -23.07 -22.14
N ASP A 580 -16.99 -23.66 -21.23
CA ASP A 580 -17.27 -23.66 -19.80
C ASP A 580 -16.66 -22.45 -19.07
N PHE A 581 -15.86 -21.63 -19.78
CA PHE A 581 -15.24 -20.41 -19.21
C PHE A 581 -16.26 -19.27 -19.11
N LYS A 582 -16.77 -19.04 -17.91
CA LYS A 582 -17.86 -18.07 -17.67
C LYS A 582 -17.45 -16.61 -17.87
N LEU A 583 -16.18 -16.29 -17.73
CA LEU A 583 -15.65 -14.93 -17.81
C LEU A 583 -15.10 -14.60 -19.20
N LEU A 584 -14.98 -15.59 -20.10
CA LEU A 584 -14.39 -15.41 -21.42
C LEU A 584 -15.30 -14.55 -22.31
N GLN A 585 -14.79 -13.38 -22.67
CA GLN A 585 -15.49 -12.38 -23.48
C GLN A 585 -15.02 -12.37 -24.93
N SER A 586 -13.75 -12.76 -25.16
CA SER A 586 -13.15 -12.79 -26.50
C SER A 586 -12.34 -14.06 -26.68
N LEU A 587 -12.59 -14.77 -27.77
CA LEU A 587 -11.87 -15.99 -28.16
C LEU A 587 -11.50 -15.93 -29.64
N ASP A 588 -10.21 -15.80 -29.93
CA ASP A 588 -9.74 -15.88 -31.32
C ASP A 588 -8.90 -17.15 -31.56
N LEU A 589 -9.42 -18.04 -32.37
CA LEU A 589 -8.80 -19.28 -32.82
C LEU A 589 -8.54 -19.27 -34.35
N SER A 590 -8.73 -18.14 -35.02
CA SER A 590 -8.66 -18.04 -36.48
C SER A 590 -7.26 -18.37 -37.05
N PHE A 591 -7.21 -18.73 -38.31
CA PHE A 591 -5.97 -19.03 -39.03
C PHE A 591 -5.08 -20.06 -38.32
N ASN A 592 -5.66 -21.23 -38.02
CA ASN A 592 -5.03 -22.43 -37.52
C ASN A 592 -5.39 -23.64 -38.43
N ASP A 593 -5.02 -24.85 -38.03
CA ASP A 593 -5.41 -26.11 -38.73
C ASP A 593 -6.34 -26.96 -37.82
N LEU A 594 -7.23 -26.26 -37.11
CA LEU A 594 -8.23 -26.90 -36.26
C LEU A 594 -9.31 -27.62 -37.07
N GLU A 595 -9.79 -28.76 -36.56
CA GLU A 595 -10.74 -29.62 -37.23
C GLU A 595 -11.92 -30.04 -36.33
N GLY A 596 -12.94 -30.61 -36.94
CA GLY A 596 -14.06 -31.23 -36.22
C GLY A 596 -15.17 -30.24 -35.83
N GLU A 597 -15.98 -30.66 -34.88
CA GLU A 597 -17.19 -29.94 -34.48
C GLU A 597 -16.86 -28.78 -33.54
N VAL A 598 -17.38 -27.58 -33.85
CA VAL A 598 -17.29 -26.39 -33.02
C VAL A 598 -18.27 -26.53 -31.83
N PRO A 599 -17.83 -26.29 -30.58
CA PRO A 599 -18.75 -26.27 -29.43
C PRO A 599 -19.90 -25.27 -29.60
N MET A 600 -21.00 -25.50 -28.92
CA MET A 600 -22.19 -24.66 -29.04
C MET A 600 -22.58 -23.95 -27.74
N ASN A 601 -21.79 -24.09 -26.67
CA ASN A 601 -22.07 -23.54 -25.34
C ASN A 601 -21.11 -22.39 -24.97
N GLY A 602 -21.51 -21.52 -24.05
CA GLY A 602 -20.70 -20.45 -23.49
C GLY A 602 -20.32 -19.40 -24.54
N VAL A 603 -19.04 -19.03 -24.63
CA VAL A 603 -18.55 -18.01 -25.56
C VAL A 603 -18.93 -18.32 -27.01
N PHE A 604 -19.10 -19.60 -27.39
CA PHE A 604 -19.47 -20.03 -28.75
C PHE A 604 -20.90 -19.69 -29.15
N GLU A 605 -21.75 -19.31 -28.19
CA GLU A 605 -23.12 -18.83 -28.49
C GLU A 605 -23.13 -17.41 -29.06
N ASN A 606 -22.06 -16.64 -28.89
CA ASN A 606 -21.93 -15.26 -29.31
C ASN A 606 -20.92 -15.12 -30.46
N THR A 607 -21.40 -14.94 -31.68
CA THR A 607 -20.56 -14.82 -32.87
C THR A 607 -19.68 -13.57 -32.88
N SER A 608 -19.99 -12.54 -32.10
CA SER A 608 -19.16 -11.35 -31.99
C SER A 608 -17.99 -11.54 -31.00
N ALA A 609 -18.09 -12.53 -30.14
CA ALA A 609 -17.07 -12.86 -29.16
C ALA A 609 -16.04 -13.89 -29.66
N ILE A 610 -16.31 -14.56 -30.77
CA ILE A 610 -15.44 -15.62 -31.31
C ILE A 610 -14.97 -15.32 -32.73
N SER A 611 -13.74 -15.71 -33.02
CA SER A 611 -13.17 -15.75 -34.36
C SER A 611 -12.57 -17.16 -34.59
N ILE A 612 -13.06 -17.85 -35.65
CA ILE A 612 -12.60 -19.19 -36.01
C ILE A 612 -12.29 -19.30 -37.51
N SER A 613 -12.26 -18.15 -38.22
CA SER A 613 -12.02 -18.10 -39.66
C SER A 613 -10.66 -18.70 -40.04
N GLY A 614 -10.49 -19.16 -41.26
CA GLY A 614 -9.19 -19.71 -41.68
C GLY A 614 -8.93 -21.16 -41.29
N ASN A 615 -9.76 -21.81 -40.45
CA ASN A 615 -9.68 -23.23 -40.09
C ASN A 615 -10.56 -24.04 -41.11
N LYS A 616 -9.95 -24.68 -42.09
CA LYS A 616 -10.65 -25.29 -43.23
C LYS A 616 -11.47 -26.52 -42.89
N ASN A 617 -11.16 -27.19 -41.77
CA ASN A 617 -11.72 -28.50 -41.43
C ASN A 617 -12.78 -28.45 -40.30
N LEU A 618 -13.20 -27.25 -39.86
CA LEU A 618 -14.26 -27.07 -38.87
C LEU A 618 -15.64 -27.35 -39.47
N CYS A 619 -16.52 -27.88 -38.63
CA CYS A 619 -17.91 -28.19 -38.98
C CYS A 619 -18.84 -27.97 -37.80
N GLY A 620 -20.16 -27.97 -38.02
CA GLY A 620 -21.13 -27.86 -36.95
C GLY A 620 -21.19 -26.45 -36.32
N GLY A 621 -21.30 -26.40 -35.02
CA GLY A 621 -21.49 -25.12 -34.29
C GLY A 621 -22.88 -24.52 -34.42
N ILE A 622 -23.06 -23.28 -33.95
CA ILE A 622 -24.34 -22.53 -34.08
C ILE A 622 -24.57 -22.10 -35.53
N LEU A 623 -25.83 -21.97 -35.93
CA LEU A 623 -26.20 -21.70 -37.31
C LEU A 623 -25.58 -20.43 -37.91
N GLN A 624 -25.34 -19.43 -37.10
CA GLN A 624 -24.78 -18.14 -37.53
C GLN A 624 -23.34 -18.25 -38.01
N LEU A 625 -22.59 -19.31 -37.65
CA LEU A 625 -21.21 -19.52 -38.10
C LEU A 625 -21.12 -20.03 -39.56
N ASN A 626 -22.26 -20.43 -40.14
CA ASN A 626 -22.34 -20.91 -41.54
C ASN A 626 -21.32 -22.04 -41.89
N LEU A 627 -20.96 -22.87 -40.94
CA LEU A 627 -20.06 -23.99 -41.14
C LEU A 627 -20.75 -25.21 -41.77
N PRO A 628 -20.03 -26.04 -42.52
CA PRO A 628 -20.60 -27.27 -43.09
C PRO A 628 -21.05 -28.24 -42.00
N LYS A 629 -22.08 -29.05 -42.26
CA LYS A 629 -22.49 -30.11 -41.33
C LYS A 629 -21.36 -31.11 -41.16
N CYS A 630 -21.12 -31.55 -39.92
CA CYS A 630 -20.13 -32.56 -39.64
C CYS A 630 -20.51 -33.90 -40.36
N ARG A 631 -19.60 -34.45 -41.15
CA ARG A 631 -19.78 -35.74 -41.81
C ARG A 631 -19.73 -36.79 -40.74
N SER A 632 -20.89 -37.42 -40.40
CA SER A 632 -20.88 -38.61 -39.59
C SER A 632 -20.06 -39.70 -40.33
N LYS A 633 -18.97 -40.19 -39.73
CA LYS A 633 -18.33 -41.41 -40.18
C LYS A 633 -19.36 -42.53 -39.99
N SER A 634 -20.09 -42.89 -41.09
CA SER A 634 -20.94 -44.03 -41.08
C SER A 634 -20.01 -45.25 -40.95
N THR A 635 -19.90 -45.80 -39.79
CA THR A 635 -19.37 -47.13 -39.56
C THR A 635 -20.36 -48.12 -40.15
N LYS A 636 -20.18 -48.51 -41.42
CA LYS A 636 -20.82 -49.70 -41.96
C LYS A 636 -20.34 -50.87 -41.12
N PRO A 637 -21.24 -51.69 -40.52
CA PRO A 637 -20.81 -52.89 -39.86
C PRO A 637 -20.36 -53.92 -40.88
N LYS A 638 -19.06 -54.12 -41.01
CA LYS A 638 -18.54 -55.30 -41.71
C LYS A 638 -18.78 -56.48 -40.80
N SER A 639 -19.85 -57.21 -41.17
CA SER A 639 -20.05 -58.56 -40.66
C SER A 639 -18.90 -59.47 -41.09
N SER A 640 -18.08 -59.88 -40.13
CA SER A 640 -17.16 -60.98 -40.26
C SER A 640 -17.06 -61.78 -38.95
N THR A 641 -18.19 -62.39 -38.58
CA THR A 641 -18.29 -63.28 -37.43
C THR A 641 -17.66 -64.70 -37.66
N LYS A 642 -16.94 -64.97 -38.78
CA LYS A 642 -16.34 -66.26 -39.03
C LYS A 642 -14.83 -66.31 -38.92
N LEU A 643 -14.13 -65.23 -38.87
CA LEU A 643 -12.64 -65.24 -38.69
C LEU A 643 -12.24 -65.06 -37.21
N ALA A 644 -13.11 -64.53 -36.38
CA ALA A 644 -12.83 -64.25 -34.95
C ALA A 644 -12.76 -65.52 -34.10
N LEU A 645 -13.45 -66.60 -34.48
CA LEU A 645 -13.45 -67.85 -33.71
C LEU A 645 -12.24 -68.74 -33.93
N ILE A 646 -11.50 -68.62 -35.08
CA ILE A 646 -10.31 -69.40 -35.38
C ILE A 646 -9.04 -68.88 -34.76
N VAL A 647 -9.04 -67.55 -34.39
CA VAL A 647 -7.87 -66.88 -33.76
C VAL A 647 -8.04 -66.76 -32.24
N ALA A 648 -9.28 -66.75 -31.73
CA ALA A 648 -9.59 -66.53 -30.30
C ALA A 648 -9.15 -67.75 -29.41
N ILE A 649 -9.23 -68.94 -29.89
CA ILE A 649 -8.91 -70.12 -29.06
C ILE A 649 -7.40 -70.32 -28.81
N PRO A 650 -6.48 -70.15 -29.77
CA PRO A 650 -5.08 -70.13 -29.46
C PRO A 650 -4.59 -68.97 -28.67
N CYS A 651 -5.13 -67.74 -28.92
CA CYS A 651 -4.79 -66.57 -28.18
C CYS A 651 -5.26 -66.57 -26.72
N GLY A 652 -6.39 -67.18 -26.42
CA GLY A 652 -6.88 -67.38 -25.07
C GLY A 652 -5.98 -68.22 -24.19
N PHE A 653 -5.40 -69.29 -24.77
CA PHE A 653 -4.44 -70.15 -24.06
C PHE A 653 -3.07 -69.49 -23.84
N ILE A 654 -2.61 -68.69 -24.79
CA ILE A 654 -1.37 -67.92 -24.67
C ILE A 654 -1.60 -66.73 -23.65
N GLY A 655 -2.74 -66.13 -23.68
CA GLY A 655 -3.13 -65.10 -22.71
C GLY A 655 -3.20 -65.58 -21.26
N LEU A 656 -3.70 -66.81 -21.08
CA LEU A 656 -3.79 -67.42 -19.75
C LEU A 656 -2.36 -67.81 -19.22
N ILE A 657 -1.45 -68.23 -20.07
CA ILE A 657 -0.05 -68.50 -19.71
C ILE A 657 0.67 -67.19 -19.37
N PHE A 658 0.42 -66.08 -20.08
CA PHE A 658 1.00 -64.79 -19.77
C PHE A 658 0.44 -64.20 -18.45
N ILE A 659 -0.86 -64.31 -18.19
CA ILE A 659 -1.50 -63.88 -16.96
C ILE A 659 -0.98 -64.67 -15.76
N THR A 660 -0.86 -66.01 -15.86
CA THR A 660 -0.32 -66.83 -14.77
C THR A 660 1.17 -66.57 -14.55
N SER A 661 1.94 -66.36 -15.61
CA SER A 661 3.39 -66.00 -15.53
C SER A 661 3.51 -64.55 -14.95
N PHE A 662 2.65 -63.67 -15.32
CA PHE A 662 2.65 -62.27 -14.79
C PHE A 662 2.25 -62.25 -13.32
N LEU A 663 1.22 -62.98 -12.91
CA LEU A 663 0.84 -63.11 -11.51
C LEU A 663 1.91 -63.76 -10.66
N TYR A 664 2.59 -64.83 -11.21
CA TYR A 664 3.73 -65.47 -10.58
C TYR A 664 4.93 -64.52 -10.43
N PHE A 665 5.18 -63.70 -11.46
CA PHE A 665 6.24 -62.67 -11.44
C PHE A 665 5.89 -61.52 -10.49
N CYS A 666 4.62 -61.15 -10.38
CA CYS A 666 4.17 -60.15 -9.42
C CYS A 666 4.25 -60.64 -7.96
N CYS A 667 4.00 -61.94 -7.72
CA CYS A 667 4.16 -62.54 -6.39
C CYS A 667 5.65 -62.61 -5.99
N LEU A 668 6.55 -62.95 -6.92
CA LEU A 668 7.99 -62.93 -6.69
C LEU A 668 8.54 -61.49 -6.47
N LYS A 669 7.98 -60.48 -7.16
CA LYS A 669 8.38 -59.10 -7.02
C LYS A 669 7.91 -58.43 -5.71
N LYS A 670 6.90 -59.00 -5.06
CA LYS A 670 6.38 -58.53 -3.76
C LYS A 670 7.25 -59.00 -2.58
N SER A 671 8.09 -60.01 -2.78
CA SER A 671 9.01 -60.54 -1.74
C SER A 671 10.40 -59.89 -1.72
N LEU A 672 10.77 -59.08 -2.73
CA LEU A 672 12.15 -58.54 -2.88
C LEU A 672 12.21 -57.00 -2.86
N ARG A 673 11.13 -56.30 -2.45
CA ARG A 673 11.12 -54.84 -2.24
C ARG A 673 10.74 -54.47 -0.82
N LYS A 674 11.53 -54.93 0.13
CA LYS A 674 11.74 -54.25 1.41
C LYS A 674 13.20 -53.87 1.47
N THR A 675 13.55 -52.71 1.03
CA THR A 675 14.65 -51.84 1.45
C THR A 675 15.06 -50.91 0.31
N LYS A 676 15.05 -49.65 0.62
CA LYS A 676 15.47 -48.48 -0.17
C LYS A 676 14.41 -47.85 -1.05
N ASN A 677 13.78 -46.80 -0.50
CA ASN A 677 13.75 -45.48 -1.06
C ASN A 677 12.94 -44.52 -0.11
N ASP A 678 13.63 -43.99 0.87
CA ASP A 678 13.29 -42.68 1.40
C ASP A 678 13.92 -41.66 0.46
N LEU A 679 13.11 -40.97 -0.33
CA LEU A 679 13.27 -39.61 -0.81
C LEU A 679 12.15 -39.29 -1.81
N ALA A 680 11.48 -38.19 -1.55
CA ALA A 680 10.46 -37.54 -2.40
C ALA A 680 9.10 -38.26 -2.49
N ARG A 681 8.21 -37.94 -1.57
CA ARG A 681 6.79 -38.08 -1.76
C ARG A 681 6.15 -36.73 -1.55
N GLU A 682 5.61 -36.17 -2.60
CA GLU A 682 4.51 -35.21 -2.53
C GLU A 682 3.44 -35.79 -1.63
N ILE A 683 3.02 -35.03 -0.62
CA ILE A 683 2.01 -35.46 0.34
C ILE A 683 0.65 -35.00 -0.23
N PRO A 684 -0.20 -35.92 -0.70
CA PRO A 684 -1.58 -35.53 -1.04
C PRO A 684 -2.31 -35.18 0.25
N PHE A 685 -3.14 -34.12 0.22
CA PHE A 685 -4.05 -33.80 1.29
C PHE A 685 -4.87 -35.02 1.68
N GLN A 686 -4.88 -35.34 2.97
CA GLN A 686 -5.71 -36.42 3.50
C GLN A 686 -7.18 -35.97 3.40
N ARG A 687 -7.99 -36.69 2.63
CA ARG A 687 -9.42 -36.39 2.52
C ARG A 687 -10.11 -36.78 3.81
N VAL A 688 -10.48 -35.76 4.61
CA VAL A 688 -11.27 -35.91 5.82
C VAL A 688 -12.72 -35.49 5.48
N ALA A 689 -13.69 -36.35 5.72
CA ALA A 689 -15.08 -36.04 5.40
C ALA A 689 -15.68 -35.07 6.42
N TYR A 690 -16.66 -34.23 6.02
CA TYR A 690 -17.35 -33.30 6.91
C TYR A 690 -17.96 -34.00 8.14
N LYS A 691 -18.46 -35.22 7.95
CA LYS A 691 -18.99 -36.06 9.04
C LYS A 691 -17.94 -36.33 10.12
N ASP A 692 -16.70 -36.55 9.71
CA ASP A 692 -15.59 -36.85 10.62
C ASP A 692 -15.16 -35.60 11.39
N LEU A 693 -15.15 -34.43 10.73
CA LEU A 693 -14.90 -33.14 11.39
C LEU A 693 -15.97 -32.76 12.39
N ARG A 694 -17.25 -33.03 12.05
CA ARG A 694 -18.37 -32.82 12.94
C ARG A 694 -18.33 -33.75 14.16
N GLN A 695 -17.93 -35.01 13.94
CA GLN A 695 -17.77 -35.95 15.03
C GLN A 695 -16.56 -35.60 15.90
N ALA A 696 -15.43 -35.23 15.30
CA ALA A 696 -14.23 -34.83 16.00
C ALA A 696 -14.41 -33.62 16.93
N THR A 697 -15.30 -32.69 16.56
CA THR A 697 -15.61 -31.47 17.34
C THR A 697 -16.85 -31.61 18.22
N ASN A 698 -17.41 -32.79 18.36
CA ASN A 698 -18.66 -33.08 19.09
C ASN A 698 -19.82 -32.17 18.61
N GLY A 699 -20.02 -32.12 17.28
CA GLY A 699 -21.06 -31.30 16.65
C GLY A 699 -20.81 -29.80 16.70
N PHE A 700 -19.56 -29.36 16.76
CA PHE A 700 -19.13 -27.98 16.96
C PHE A 700 -19.66 -27.39 18.28
N SER A 701 -19.57 -28.20 19.34
CA SER A 701 -19.99 -27.81 20.69
C SER A 701 -19.24 -26.59 21.22
N SER A 702 -19.92 -25.73 21.96
CA SER A 702 -19.30 -24.57 22.65
C SER A 702 -18.20 -24.96 23.62
N GLU A 703 -18.21 -26.17 24.17
CA GLU A 703 -17.17 -26.70 25.05
C GLU A 703 -15.82 -26.91 24.31
N ASN A 704 -15.90 -27.13 23.00
CA ASN A 704 -14.73 -27.30 22.13
C ASN A 704 -14.31 -26.00 21.39
N LEU A 705 -14.96 -24.88 21.66
CA LEU A 705 -14.67 -23.59 21.03
C LEU A 705 -13.33 -23.07 21.58
N ILE A 706 -12.34 -22.88 20.68
CA ILE A 706 -11.03 -22.30 20.99
C ILE A 706 -11.08 -20.77 20.83
N GLY A 707 -11.81 -20.27 19.85
CA GLY A 707 -11.93 -18.84 19.58
C GLY A 707 -12.99 -18.53 18.53
N ALA A 708 -13.53 -17.31 18.58
CA ALA A 708 -14.49 -16.80 17.61
C ALA A 708 -14.03 -15.42 17.11
N GLY A 709 -14.08 -15.21 15.81
CA GLY A 709 -13.69 -13.96 15.14
C GLY A 709 -14.76 -13.50 14.15
N SER A 710 -14.47 -12.37 13.49
CA SER A 710 -15.41 -11.73 12.56
C SER A 710 -15.84 -12.62 11.37
N PHE A 711 -15.00 -13.57 10.96
CA PHE A 711 -15.24 -14.43 9.80
C PHE A 711 -15.54 -15.89 10.13
N GLY A 712 -15.47 -16.31 11.40
CA GLY A 712 -15.77 -17.69 11.77
C GLY A 712 -15.32 -18.07 13.18
N SER A 713 -15.59 -19.33 13.55
CA SER A 713 -15.25 -19.92 14.85
C SER A 713 -14.28 -21.07 14.70
N VAL A 714 -13.35 -21.24 15.63
CA VAL A 714 -12.35 -22.31 15.64
C VAL A 714 -12.65 -23.26 16.79
N TYR A 715 -12.73 -24.56 16.49
CA TYR A 715 -13.04 -25.61 17.44
C TYR A 715 -11.88 -26.59 17.58
N LYS A 716 -11.63 -27.09 18.77
CA LYS A 716 -10.75 -28.23 19.02
C LYS A 716 -11.48 -29.51 18.63
N GLY A 717 -10.82 -30.37 17.85
CA GLY A 717 -11.32 -31.69 17.46
C GLY A 717 -10.29 -32.77 17.70
N VAL A 718 -10.78 -34.02 17.86
CA VAL A 718 -9.94 -35.21 17.90
C VAL A 718 -10.43 -36.15 16.79
N LEU A 719 -9.61 -36.39 15.76
CA LEU A 719 -9.99 -37.27 14.67
C LEU A 719 -10.04 -38.73 15.15
N ALA A 720 -11.14 -39.40 14.84
CA ALA A 720 -11.38 -40.79 15.26
C ALA A 720 -10.45 -41.80 14.54
N SER A 721 -9.88 -41.41 13.39
CA SER A 721 -9.04 -42.29 12.56
C SER A 721 -7.67 -42.60 13.17
N ASP A 722 -7.07 -41.65 13.90
CA ASP A 722 -5.68 -41.67 14.34
C ASP A 722 -5.43 -40.96 15.67
N GLY A 723 -6.47 -40.44 16.30
CA GLY A 723 -6.41 -39.72 17.58
C GLY A 723 -5.71 -38.34 17.50
N VAL A 724 -5.46 -37.84 16.31
CA VAL A 724 -4.77 -36.55 16.12
C VAL A 724 -5.66 -35.39 16.57
N ILE A 725 -5.12 -34.51 17.39
CA ILE A 725 -5.77 -33.28 17.80
C ILE A 725 -5.67 -32.23 16.67
N VAL A 726 -6.82 -31.74 16.24
CA VAL A 726 -6.93 -30.77 15.14
C VAL A 726 -7.67 -29.52 15.59
N ALA A 727 -7.36 -28.39 14.98
CA ALA A 727 -8.16 -27.16 15.08
C ALA A 727 -9.04 -27.07 13.82
N VAL A 728 -10.35 -27.04 14.01
CA VAL A 728 -11.33 -26.96 12.91
C VAL A 728 -11.92 -25.56 12.86
N LYS A 729 -11.56 -24.79 11.83
CA LYS A 729 -12.11 -23.45 11.61
C LYS A 729 -13.34 -23.53 10.75
N VAL A 730 -14.47 -23.04 11.29
CA VAL A 730 -15.77 -22.98 10.61
C VAL A 730 -16.05 -21.53 10.24
N PHE A 731 -16.19 -21.25 8.96
CA PHE A 731 -16.44 -19.90 8.46
C PHE A 731 -17.92 -19.57 8.48
N ASN A 732 -18.27 -18.36 8.83
CA ASN A 732 -19.65 -17.86 8.74
C ASN A 732 -19.90 -17.34 7.32
N LEU A 733 -20.46 -18.18 6.47
CA LEU A 733 -20.70 -17.91 5.05
C LEU A 733 -21.77 -16.85 4.78
N GLN A 734 -22.53 -16.43 5.78
CA GLN A 734 -23.52 -15.34 5.64
C GLN A 734 -22.88 -13.95 5.61
N ARG A 735 -21.59 -13.83 5.83
CA ARG A 735 -20.85 -12.56 5.71
C ARG A 735 -20.14 -12.46 4.37
N GLU A 736 -20.34 -11.34 3.71
CA GLU A 736 -19.68 -10.98 2.44
C GLU A 736 -18.16 -11.07 2.57
N GLY A 737 -17.51 -11.81 1.66
CA GLY A 737 -16.06 -12.01 1.67
C GLY A 737 -15.54 -13.26 2.41
N ALA A 738 -16.36 -14.00 3.16
CA ALA A 738 -15.91 -15.18 3.93
C ALA A 738 -15.31 -16.30 3.06
N SER A 739 -15.85 -16.51 1.86
CA SER A 739 -15.35 -17.53 0.92
C SER A 739 -13.99 -17.17 0.35
N LYS A 740 -13.75 -15.88 0.02
CA LYS A 740 -12.43 -15.41 -0.47
C LYS A 740 -11.39 -15.45 0.66
N SER A 741 -11.77 -15.15 1.89
CA SER A 741 -10.91 -15.28 3.07
C SER A 741 -10.52 -16.73 3.32
N PHE A 742 -11.45 -17.67 3.19
CA PHE A 742 -11.20 -19.12 3.31
C PHE A 742 -10.14 -19.60 2.32
N MET A 743 -10.31 -19.29 1.03
CA MET A 743 -9.36 -19.74 0.00
C MET A 743 -7.96 -19.15 0.16
N ARG A 744 -7.86 -17.88 0.56
CA ARG A 744 -6.57 -17.22 0.80
C ARG A 744 -5.87 -17.76 2.05
N GLU A 745 -6.60 -18.00 3.12
CA GLU A 745 -6.03 -18.57 4.34
C GLU A 745 -5.53 -20.01 4.10
N CYS A 746 -6.26 -20.81 3.33
CA CYS A 746 -5.81 -22.14 2.91
C CYS A 746 -4.54 -22.05 2.06
N ALA A 747 -4.46 -21.15 1.09
CA ALA A 747 -3.30 -20.99 0.23
C ALA A 747 -2.07 -20.49 0.99
N ALA A 748 -2.24 -19.52 1.88
CA ALA A 748 -1.14 -18.97 2.68
C ALA A 748 -0.56 -20.00 3.64
N LEU A 749 -1.41 -20.78 4.33
CA LEU A 749 -0.98 -21.77 5.31
C LEU A 749 -0.43 -23.08 4.69
N THR A 750 -0.73 -23.36 3.42
CA THR A 750 -0.24 -24.54 2.72
C THR A 750 1.25 -24.48 2.44
N ASN A 751 1.79 -23.29 2.21
CA ASN A 751 3.16 -23.07 1.80
C ASN A 751 4.13 -22.72 2.95
N ILE A 752 3.61 -22.48 4.15
CA ILE A 752 4.44 -22.08 5.29
C ILE A 752 4.78 -23.29 6.14
N ARG A 753 6.06 -23.64 6.24
CA ARG A 753 6.57 -24.70 7.12
C ARG A 753 7.38 -24.09 8.26
N HIS A 754 6.76 -23.97 9.41
CA HIS A 754 7.46 -23.55 10.63
C HIS A 754 6.98 -24.39 11.82
N ARG A 755 7.89 -24.74 12.73
CA ARG A 755 7.61 -25.62 13.88
C ARG A 755 6.51 -25.09 14.81
N ASN A 756 6.23 -23.79 14.80
CA ASN A 756 5.24 -23.11 15.63
C ASN A 756 3.96 -22.73 14.87
N LEU A 757 3.81 -23.16 13.61
CA LEU A 757 2.62 -22.92 12.81
C LEU A 757 1.80 -24.18 12.61
N VAL A 758 0.48 -24.06 12.66
CA VAL A 758 -0.45 -25.19 12.46
C VAL A 758 -0.44 -25.55 10.97
N LYS A 759 -0.20 -26.82 10.68
CA LYS A 759 -0.24 -27.36 9.32
C LYS A 759 -1.70 -27.55 8.88
N VAL A 760 -2.07 -27.03 7.71
CA VAL A 760 -3.37 -27.34 7.11
C VAL A 760 -3.39 -28.81 6.67
N LEU A 761 -4.29 -29.60 7.24
CA LEU A 761 -4.46 -31.01 6.91
C LEU A 761 -5.46 -31.21 5.78
N CYS A 762 -6.56 -30.47 5.78
CA CYS A 762 -7.58 -30.51 4.74
C CYS A 762 -8.41 -29.22 4.75
N ALA A 763 -9.07 -28.95 3.61
CA ALA A 763 -10.06 -27.90 3.48
C ALA A 763 -11.31 -28.49 2.81
N TYR A 764 -12.51 -28.14 3.31
CA TYR A 764 -13.78 -28.64 2.79
C TYR A 764 -14.69 -27.43 2.48
N ALA A 765 -15.19 -27.37 1.24
CA ALA A 765 -16.24 -26.46 0.83
C ALA A 765 -17.46 -27.29 0.39
N GLY A 766 -18.60 -27.08 1.03
CA GLY A 766 -19.85 -27.79 0.69
C GLY A 766 -20.42 -27.30 -0.65
N VAL A 767 -21.30 -28.10 -1.23
CA VAL A 767 -21.86 -27.90 -2.58
C VAL A 767 -22.80 -26.68 -2.71
N ASP A 768 -23.17 -26.03 -1.61
CA ASP A 768 -24.14 -24.92 -1.58
C ASP A 768 -23.55 -23.51 -1.76
N LEU A 769 -22.30 -23.40 -2.28
CA LEU A 769 -21.60 -22.12 -2.46
C LEU A 769 -21.83 -21.43 -3.83
N GLN A 770 -22.88 -21.81 -4.56
CA GLN A 770 -23.12 -21.31 -5.91
C GLN A 770 -23.96 -20.02 -6.03
N GLU A 771 -24.48 -19.48 -4.96
CA GLU A 771 -25.19 -18.19 -5.01
C GLU A 771 -24.59 -17.22 -3.99
N TYR A 772 -23.82 -16.26 -4.44
CA TYR A 772 -23.78 -14.85 -4.04
C TYR A 772 -22.54 -14.19 -4.63
N GLY A 773 -22.79 -13.50 -5.75
CA GLY A 773 -21.83 -12.63 -6.38
C GLY A 773 -21.81 -11.23 -5.75
N ILE A 774 -20.74 -10.53 -6.07
CA ILE A 774 -20.54 -9.06 -6.10
C ILE A 774 -20.07 -8.38 -4.81
N GLY A 775 -18.85 -7.89 -4.89
CA GLY A 775 -18.42 -6.53 -4.52
C GLY A 775 -18.08 -6.25 -3.07
N SER A 776 -16.81 -6.34 -2.74
CA SER A 776 -16.01 -5.31 -2.07
C SER A 776 -14.58 -5.80 -1.81
N GLU A 777 -13.62 -4.90 -1.94
CA GLU A 777 -12.19 -5.16 -1.80
C GLU A 777 -11.84 -5.77 -0.44
N VAL A 778 -11.26 -6.97 -0.47
CA VAL A 778 -10.66 -7.57 0.72
C VAL A 778 -9.25 -6.99 0.86
N SER A 779 -9.05 -6.13 1.84
CA SER A 779 -7.74 -5.54 2.10
C SER A 779 -6.82 -6.55 2.79
N THR A 780 -5.55 -6.60 2.36
CA THR A 780 -4.43 -7.31 3.00
C THR A 780 -4.21 -6.87 4.47
N LEU A 781 -4.85 -5.80 4.88
CA LEU A 781 -4.79 -5.21 6.22
C LEU A 781 -5.39 -6.09 7.33
N GLY A 782 -6.27 -7.06 6.97
CA GLY A 782 -6.78 -8.06 7.92
C GLY A 782 -5.73 -9.09 8.30
N ASP A 783 -4.90 -9.49 7.33
CA ASP A 783 -3.80 -10.45 7.54
C ASP A 783 -2.70 -9.81 8.37
N VAL A 784 -2.42 -8.53 8.14
CA VAL A 784 -1.47 -7.73 8.93
C VAL A 784 -1.92 -7.65 10.39
N TYR A 785 -3.21 -7.47 10.66
CA TYR A 785 -3.76 -7.49 12.03
C TYR A 785 -3.50 -8.84 12.73
N SER A 786 -3.83 -9.93 12.05
CA SER A 786 -3.65 -11.29 12.58
C SER A 786 -2.17 -11.58 12.87
N TYR A 787 -1.28 -11.13 12.00
CA TYR A 787 0.16 -11.23 12.17
C TYR A 787 0.65 -10.42 13.38
N GLY A 788 0.12 -9.20 13.56
CA GLY A 788 0.41 -8.36 14.73
C GLY A 788 0.05 -9.05 16.04
N ILE A 789 -1.14 -9.62 16.15
CA ILE A 789 -1.58 -10.37 17.33
C ILE A 789 -0.66 -11.57 17.59
N LEU A 790 -0.26 -12.31 16.56
CA LEU A 790 0.65 -13.44 16.69
C LEU A 790 2.02 -13.03 17.27
N LEU A 791 2.57 -11.90 16.81
CA LEU A 791 3.81 -11.35 17.37
C LEU A 791 3.67 -11.02 18.85
N LEU A 792 2.54 -10.42 19.25
CA LEU A 792 2.27 -10.10 20.65
C LEU A 792 2.11 -11.35 21.52
N GLU A 793 1.46 -12.41 21.02
CA GLU A 793 1.38 -13.71 21.68
C GLU A 793 2.78 -14.33 21.89
N MET A 794 3.63 -14.26 20.86
CA MET A 794 4.99 -14.80 20.94
C MET A 794 5.86 -14.12 21.99
N ILE A 795 5.70 -12.79 22.15
CA ILE A 795 6.49 -12.02 23.13
C ILE A 795 5.95 -12.21 24.53
N THR A 796 4.64 -12.19 24.72
CA THR A 796 4.02 -12.22 26.05
C THR A 796 3.79 -13.62 26.60
N GLY A 797 3.80 -14.64 25.74
CA GLY A 797 3.38 -16.00 26.08
C GLY A 797 1.88 -16.10 26.42
N LYS A 798 1.10 -15.02 26.18
CA LYS A 798 -0.33 -14.92 26.55
C LYS A 798 -1.19 -14.92 25.29
N ARG A 799 -2.36 -15.56 25.37
CA ARG A 799 -3.34 -15.60 24.28
C ARG A 799 -4.40 -14.51 24.47
N PRO A 800 -4.97 -13.95 23.41
CA PRO A 800 -6.08 -12.99 23.50
C PRO A 800 -7.29 -13.52 24.26
N THR A 801 -7.41 -14.86 24.36
CA THR A 801 -8.50 -15.58 25.05
C THR A 801 -8.19 -15.91 26.51
N ASP A 802 -7.05 -15.53 27.04
CA ASP A 802 -6.69 -15.80 28.42
C ASP A 802 -7.64 -15.08 29.38
N SER A 803 -7.84 -15.68 30.56
CA SER A 803 -8.82 -15.18 31.54
C SER A 803 -8.53 -13.75 32.02
N MET A 804 -7.30 -13.32 31.97
CA MET A 804 -6.89 -11.94 32.29
C MET A 804 -7.39 -10.87 31.33
N PHE A 805 -7.82 -11.25 30.12
CA PHE A 805 -8.36 -10.36 29.10
C PHE A 805 -9.90 -10.34 29.05
N LYS A 806 -10.58 -10.99 30.01
CA LYS A 806 -12.05 -11.09 30.03
C LYS A 806 -12.76 -9.79 30.42
N ASP A 807 -12.07 -8.86 31.06
CA ASP A 807 -12.64 -7.61 31.57
C ASP A 807 -12.35 -6.38 30.66
N GLY A 808 -12.22 -6.61 29.33
CA GLY A 808 -12.11 -5.52 28.34
C GLY A 808 -10.69 -5.06 28.01
N ILE A 809 -9.66 -5.63 28.60
CA ILE A 809 -8.27 -5.40 28.18
C ILE A 809 -7.94 -6.39 27.07
N GLU A 810 -7.63 -5.88 25.87
CA GLU A 810 -7.15 -6.71 24.77
C GLU A 810 -5.63 -6.88 24.83
N LEU A 811 -5.10 -7.98 24.27
CA LEU A 811 -3.66 -8.26 24.22
C LEU A 811 -2.87 -7.10 23.58
N HIS A 812 -3.44 -6.48 22.54
CA HIS A 812 -2.91 -5.27 21.90
C HIS A 812 -2.68 -4.13 22.90
N ASN A 813 -3.72 -3.77 23.64
CA ASN A 813 -3.68 -2.68 24.60
C ASN A 813 -2.77 -3.01 25.80
N TYR A 814 -2.74 -4.27 26.22
CA TYR A 814 -1.87 -4.75 27.29
C TYR A 814 -0.38 -4.51 26.97
N VAL A 815 0.05 -4.81 25.73
CA VAL A 815 1.43 -4.57 25.29
C VAL A 815 1.66 -3.10 24.98
N LYS A 816 0.69 -2.41 24.37
CA LYS A 816 0.77 -0.98 24.04
C LYS A 816 1.02 -0.10 25.26
N MET A 817 0.38 -0.41 26.40
CA MET A 817 0.59 0.31 27.66
C MET A 817 1.96 0.05 28.31
N ALA A 818 2.63 -1.02 27.92
CA ALA A 818 3.96 -1.36 28.44
C ALA A 818 5.10 -0.72 27.61
N LEU A 819 4.81 -0.22 26.43
CA LEU A 819 5.78 0.46 25.56
C LEU A 819 5.96 1.94 25.99
N PRO A 820 7.20 2.50 25.88
CA PRO A 820 8.46 1.81 25.58
C PRO A 820 9.17 1.20 26.80
N ASP A 821 8.88 1.64 28.03
CA ASP A 821 9.77 1.49 29.19
C ASP A 821 9.50 0.23 30.04
N ARG A 822 8.37 -0.45 29.82
CA ARG A 822 7.90 -1.55 30.67
C ARG A 822 7.67 -2.86 29.92
N VAL A 823 8.33 -3.04 28.77
CA VAL A 823 8.16 -4.24 27.92
C VAL A 823 8.54 -5.53 28.66
N VAL A 824 9.49 -5.46 29.57
CA VAL A 824 9.92 -6.59 30.42
C VAL A 824 8.79 -7.11 31.33
N ASP A 825 7.92 -6.20 31.78
CA ASP A 825 6.82 -6.56 32.70
C ASP A 825 5.74 -7.43 32.03
N VAL A 826 5.64 -7.32 30.70
CA VAL A 826 4.63 -8.01 29.88
C VAL A 826 5.21 -9.17 29.06
N ALA A 827 6.53 -9.28 28.95
CA ALA A 827 7.19 -10.35 28.19
C ALA A 827 7.07 -11.71 28.93
N ASP A 828 7.13 -12.80 28.16
CA ASP A 828 7.17 -14.15 28.72
C ASP A 828 8.39 -14.27 29.66
N PRO A 829 8.20 -14.72 30.90
CA PRO A 829 9.31 -14.95 31.83
C PRO A 829 10.45 -15.78 31.25
N LYS A 830 10.17 -16.69 30.32
CA LYS A 830 11.19 -17.50 29.65
C LYS A 830 12.11 -16.67 28.75
N LEU A 831 11.62 -15.58 28.16
CA LEU A 831 12.41 -14.65 27.37
C LEU A 831 13.21 -13.68 28.26
N VAL A 832 12.75 -13.45 29.48
CA VAL A 832 13.34 -12.51 30.44
C VAL A 832 14.44 -13.16 31.28
N ILE A 833 14.41 -14.48 31.53
CA ILE A 833 15.44 -15.20 32.31
C ILE A 833 16.83 -15.08 31.66
N GLU A 834 16.91 -14.93 30.34
CA GLU A 834 18.17 -14.68 29.61
C GLU A 834 18.68 -13.24 29.78
N VAL A 835 17.84 -12.30 30.20
CA VAL A 835 18.18 -10.88 30.36
C VAL A 835 18.91 -10.64 31.71
N ASP A 836 18.63 -11.41 32.73
CA ASP A 836 19.10 -11.16 34.12
C ASP A 836 20.56 -11.64 34.40
N GLN A 837 21.18 -12.39 33.46
CA GLN A 837 22.50 -13.02 33.69
C GLN A 837 23.63 -12.60 32.74
N GLY A 838 23.45 -11.65 31.80
CA GLY A 838 24.45 -11.36 30.80
C GLY A 838 24.59 -9.90 30.37
N LYS A 839 25.79 -9.59 29.81
CA LYS A 839 26.10 -8.29 29.19
C LYS A 839 25.23 -7.89 27.98
N ASP A 840 24.42 -8.81 27.51
CA ASP A 840 23.58 -8.67 26.32
C ASP A 840 22.12 -8.23 26.63
N ALA A 841 21.86 -7.92 27.91
CA ALA A 841 20.52 -7.51 28.40
C ALA A 841 19.93 -6.32 27.63
N HIS A 842 20.77 -5.35 27.27
CA HIS A 842 20.33 -4.16 26.52
C HIS A 842 19.85 -4.51 25.10
N GLN A 843 20.53 -5.43 24.41
CA GLN A 843 20.19 -5.83 23.03
C GLN A 843 18.92 -6.69 22.98
N ILE A 844 18.76 -7.58 23.95
CA ILE A 844 17.54 -8.39 24.07
C ILE A 844 16.34 -7.47 24.34
N LEU A 845 16.51 -6.48 25.20
CA LEU A 845 15.48 -5.51 25.53
C LEU A 845 15.09 -4.67 24.31
N GLU A 846 16.07 -4.20 23.53
CA GLU A 846 15.85 -3.43 22.31
C GLU A 846 15.15 -4.27 21.23
N CYS A 847 15.52 -5.55 21.12
CA CYS A 847 14.86 -6.51 20.23
C CYS A 847 13.40 -6.75 20.65
N LEU A 848 13.13 -7.02 21.93
CA LEU A 848 11.77 -7.18 22.47
C LEU A 848 10.92 -5.94 22.26
N MET A 849 11.49 -4.75 22.51
CA MET A 849 10.84 -3.47 22.27
C MET A 849 10.46 -3.29 20.78
N SER A 850 11.40 -3.58 19.89
CA SER A 850 11.20 -3.42 18.45
C SER A 850 10.10 -4.34 17.93
N ILE A 851 10.13 -5.62 18.31
CA ILE A 851 9.11 -6.59 17.87
C ILE A 851 7.75 -6.27 18.51
N SER A 852 7.72 -5.84 19.78
CA SER A 852 6.48 -5.39 20.45
C SER A 852 5.84 -4.21 19.74
N LYS A 853 6.63 -3.21 19.31
CA LYS A 853 6.16 -2.08 18.51
C LYS A 853 5.55 -2.54 17.18
N VAL A 854 6.23 -3.43 16.46
CA VAL A 854 5.68 -4.00 15.22
C VAL A 854 4.36 -4.71 15.47
N GLY A 855 4.28 -5.55 16.50
CA GLY A 855 3.06 -6.25 16.88
C GLY A 855 1.89 -5.30 17.17
N VAL A 856 2.14 -4.22 17.93
CA VAL A 856 1.14 -3.19 18.24
C VAL A 856 0.70 -2.46 16.97
N PHE A 857 1.64 -1.96 16.16
CA PHE A 857 1.29 -1.23 14.93
C PHE A 857 0.58 -2.10 13.87
N CYS A 858 0.87 -3.39 13.82
CA CYS A 858 0.14 -4.31 12.94
C CYS A 858 -1.28 -4.60 13.46
N SER A 859 -1.47 -4.62 14.77
CA SER A 859 -2.75 -4.96 15.41
C SER A 859 -3.59 -3.73 15.80
N GLU A 860 -3.35 -2.57 15.20
CA GLU A 860 -4.21 -1.38 15.37
C GLU A 860 -5.64 -1.67 14.89
N ASN A 861 -6.62 -1.14 15.64
CA ASN A 861 -8.03 -1.40 15.37
C ASN A 861 -8.49 -0.83 14.02
N LEU A 862 -7.99 0.34 13.64
CA LEU A 862 -8.31 0.95 12.35
C LEU A 862 -7.37 0.42 11.26
N PRO A 863 -7.89 -0.17 10.17
CA PRO A 863 -7.05 -0.72 9.11
C PRO A 863 -6.05 0.27 8.49
N ARG A 864 -6.36 1.55 8.47
CA ARG A 864 -5.49 2.61 7.92
C ARG A 864 -4.29 2.95 8.80
N GLU A 865 -4.34 2.59 10.07
CA GLU A 865 -3.29 2.87 11.05
C GLU A 865 -2.33 1.68 11.21
N ARG A 866 -2.64 0.56 10.57
CA ARG A 866 -1.80 -0.62 10.60
C ARG A 866 -0.54 -0.41 9.78
N MET A 867 0.56 -0.92 10.29
CA MET A 867 1.84 -0.88 9.58
C MET A 867 1.72 -1.66 8.26
N ASP A 868 2.20 -1.09 7.17
CA ASP A 868 2.30 -1.80 5.89
C ASP A 868 3.21 -3.03 6.02
N ILE A 869 2.85 -4.12 5.33
CA ILE A 869 3.58 -5.40 5.44
C ILE A 869 5.05 -5.27 5.01
N SER A 870 5.36 -4.42 4.05
CA SER A 870 6.73 -4.17 3.59
C SER A 870 7.56 -3.50 4.69
N ASN A 871 6.96 -2.55 5.41
CA ASN A 871 7.57 -1.90 6.58
C ASN A 871 7.74 -2.88 7.74
N VAL A 872 6.78 -3.79 7.94
CA VAL A 872 6.89 -4.87 8.94
C VAL A 872 8.13 -5.73 8.66
N VAL A 873 8.29 -6.17 7.43
CA VAL A 873 9.43 -7.00 7.00
C VAL A 873 10.74 -6.23 7.15
N ALA A 874 10.78 -4.96 6.76
CA ALA A 874 11.98 -4.12 6.87
C ALA A 874 12.42 -3.93 8.33
N VAL A 875 11.48 -3.60 9.22
CA VAL A 875 11.78 -3.40 10.65
C VAL A 875 12.23 -4.71 11.29
N LEU A 876 11.57 -5.84 11.03
CA LEU A 876 11.96 -7.13 11.60
C LEU A 876 13.33 -7.60 11.10
N ASN A 877 13.65 -7.39 9.82
CA ASN A 877 14.97 -7.70 9.27
C ASN A 877 16.06 -6.81 9.90
N ARG A 878 15.80 -5.52 10.06
CA ARG A 878 16.73 -4.60 10.74
C ARG A 878 16.94 -4.99 12.20
N THR A 879 15.88 -5.34 12.92
CA THR A 879 15.94 -5.81 14.31
C THR A 879 16.77 -7.09 14.39
N LYS A 880 16.59 -8.03 13.46
CA LYS A 880 17.37 -9.26 13.35
C LYS A 880 18.85 -8.97 13.09
N ALA A 881 19.16 -8.05 12.15
CA ALA A 881 20.53 -7.67 11.82
C ALA A 881 21.24 -7.04 13.04
N ASN A 882 20.61 -6.06 13.67
CA ASN A 882 21.14 -5.39 14.86
C ASN A 882 21.39 -6.39 16.01
N PHE A 883 20.50 -7.36 16.19
CA PHE A 883 20.64 -8.41 17.20
C PHE A 883 21.82 -9.35 16.91
N LEU A 884 22.04 -9.72 15.65
CA LEU A 884 23.12 -10.61 15.23
C LEU A 884 24.48 -9.89 15.20
N GLU A 885 24.55 -8.63 14.72
CA GLU A 885 25.78 -7.83 14.70
C GLU A 885 26.33 -7.58 16.11
N GLY A 886 25.47 -7.45 17.09
CA GLY A 886 25.89 -7.34 18.48
C GLY A 886 26.49 -8.62 19.07
N MET A 887 26.14 -9.79 18.53
CA MET A 887 26.69 -11.09 18.97
C MET A 887 28.07 -11.39 18.38
N ASP A 888 28.42 -10.81 17.21
CA ASP A 888 29.67 -11.09 16.51
C ASP A 888 30.88 -10.23 16.96
N SER A 889 30.71 -9.32 17.92
CA SER A 889 31.75 -8.39 18.35
C SER A 889 32.70 -8.87 19.42
N TYR A 890 32.78 -10.18 19.73
CA TYR A 890 33.74 -10.75 20.69
C TYR A 890 34.57 -11.92 20.15
N PRO A 891 35.90 -11.97 20.47
CA PRO A 891 36.75 -13.09 20.06
C PRO A 891 36.44 -14.37 20.88
N PRO A 892 36.65 -15.56 20.32
CA PRO A 892 36.24 -16.81 20.96
C PRO A 892 37.10 -17.14 22.18
N ARG A 893 36.48 -17.31 23.35
CA ARG A 893 37.08 -18.01 24.48
C ARG A 893 36.71 -19.50 24.42
N SER A 894 37.78 -20.29 24.40
CA SER A 894 37.78 -21.74 24.47
C SER A 894 37.17 -22.27 25.77
N SER A 895 36.12 -23.10 25.70
CA SER A 895 35.95 -24.30 26.53
C SER A 895 34.67 -25.04 26.13
N SER A 896 34.92 -26.22 25.61
CA SER A 896 34.20 -27.51 25.65
C SER A 896 32.75 -27.56 26.18
N LEU A 897 31.80 -27.90 25.34
CA LEU A 897 30.91 -29.06 25.33
C LEU A 897 29.78 -28.88 24.31
N PRO A 898 29.18 -29.92 23.78
CA PRO A 898 28.76 -29.95 22.37
C PRO A 898 27.24 -29.85 22.21
N TYR A 899 26.78 -28.92 21.38
CA TYR A 899 25.53 -29.10 20.62
C TYR A 899 25.75 -28.71 19.16
N ARG A 900 25.77 -29.71 18.34
CA ARG A 900 25.92 -29.68 16.89
C ARG A 900 24.64 -29.14 16.29
N VAL A 901 24.64 -27.89 15.82
CA VAL A 901 23.63 -27.41 14.87
C VAL A 901 24.19 -27.69 13.48
N GLN A 902 23.60 -28.65 12.77
CA GLN A 902 23.85 -28.85 11.35
C GLN A 902 23.14 -27.76 10.56
N THR A 903 23.92 -26.83 10.01
CA THR A 903 23.54 -26.03 8.86
C THR A 903 23.37 -26.91 7.64
N ILE A 904 22.18 -26.95 7.09
CA ILE A 904 21.95 -27.47 5.73
C ILE A 904 21.75 -26.25 4.83
N SER A 905 22.79 -25.96 4.06
CA SER A 905 22.72 -25.18 2.84
C SER A 905 22.07 -26.02 1.74
N LYS A 906 20.94 -25.62 1.22
CA LYS A 906 20.56 -25.59 -0.21
C LYS A 906 19.18 -24.98 -0.35
#